data_82f55dea7080e747746525624d25c281
#
_entry.id   82f55dea7080e747746525624d25c281
#
_cell.length_a   1.000
_cell.length_b   1.000
_cell.length_c   1.000
_cell.angle_alpha   90.00
_cell.angle_beta   90.00
_cell.angle_gamma   90.00
#
_symmetry.space_group_name_H-M   'P 1'
#
loop_
_entity.id
_entity.type
_entity.pdbx_description
1 polymer ?
#
loop_
_entity_poly.entity_id
_entity_poly.type
_entity_poly.pdbx_seq_one_letter_code
_entity_poly.pdbx_strand_id
1 'polypeptide(L)'
;MVTFPSALRAISRVRAPRTAPLSMNMTRAMPIRRTLATSKDPLFLETPNASDDVFQPLDTFLRRHIGPRPHEINHILKTLGYSSIDEFVDQTVPEEVRLPKNAVSDDAIVALSESELASRGGEIANKNKSLRSFIGMGYNNTTVPPVVMRNVLENPGWYTSYTPYQAEISQGRLESLLNYQTMVKSLTGLDIANASLLDEGTAAAEAMILAHGSTNGKKHTFVVDENVLPQTISVLRGRAKGFGINVVVRPLVRDGNAQLPADVSAEDISGVLVQYPDVNGSLVDWEPLVKEVKGLGGTVVAATDLLALTMIRSPGEWGADIAVGNSGRFGVPPGFGGPQAAFFAVSDSLKRRIPGRLIGVSRDANGRPAYRLALQTREQHIRREKATSNICTAQALLANMSAMYAVYHGPVGLRRIAARVHALTRIVHAEIEALGYHVSNKNFFDTLTIAANAEKVHAAAVSAGINLRHVSPEHVGLSLDETVTLKDVHALVGAFAQAAGKTGTTSEQIVARSRELGLDASSVDTLEIGGFNRTSKYLEQPVFNKYHSETDLLRYIHSLQAKDLSLTTAMIPLGSCTMKLNSTSSMQLLSKPEYHAVHPFAPLDQVEGYMELISELERDLATITGLAAVSLQPNSGAQGEFAGLSVIRAYLDAKGETQRNVCLIPSSAHGTNPASAVMAGMKVVPVKTLPDGQICLDDLRAKATKHKNELAATMITEPATVGVYFNKSKEAFNIVHENGGQVYLDGANLQAQVALTNPAIMGADVTHLNLHKTFSIPHGGGGPGVGPIGVAAHLKPYLPGHPIHATGGEHAIEPITAAPWGSASILTIAWAYIRMLGWHGLRTSTQVALLNANYVADRIKDLYKVKYVGKHGNVAHELLVDVAEFSQYGVTVMDIAKRLIDYGFHPPTCSWPISTGLLIEITESEPFSEIERLVEAFRLIAEEIQEIKDGKLPKDNNMIKNAPHTIESLTGEWDRPYSRERAVYPVPALRANKFWPPVSRIDDVFGDRNLVCECGSVEEYA
;
A
#
# COMPACT_ATOMS: atom_id res chain seq x y z
N MET A 1 -36.47 44.29 11.08
CA MET A 1 -37.03 45.27 10.17
C MET A 1 -36.05 46.42 9.98
N VAL A 2 -35.32 46.44 8.92
CA VAL A 2 -34.72 47.65 8.33
C VAL A 2 -34.53 47.34 6.85
N THR A 3 -35.12 48.10 6.01
CA THR A 3 -35.31 48.04 4.56
C THR A 3 -34.09 48.53 3.80
N PHE A 4 -33.72 47.85 2.69
CA PHE A 4 -32.85 48.34 1.64
C PHE A 4 -33.62 49.16 0.61
N PRO A 5 -33.01 50.20 0.03
CA PRO A 5 -33.49 50.77 -1.22
C PRO A 5 -32.56 50.44 -2.40
N SER A 6 -33.22 50.11 -3.49
CA SER A 6 -32.70 49.91 -4.85
C SER A 6 -32.16 51.19 -5.50
N ALA A 7 -31.06 51.10 -6.20
CA ALA A 7 -30.66 52.07 -7.22
C ALA A 7 -30.02 51.40 -8.42
N LEU A 8 -30.75 51.23 -9.49
CA LEU A 8 -30.32 51.06 -10.87
C LEU A 8 -30.00 52.43 -11.46
N ARG A 9 -28.81 52.62 -12.08
CA ARG A 9 -28.67 53.43 -13.35
C ARG A 9 -27.27 53.27 -13.96
N ALA A 10 -27.29 52.77 -15.19
CA ALA A 10 -26.59 53.26 -16.42
C ALA A 10 -25.02 53.43 -16.38
N ILE A 11 -24.36 52.54 -17.11
CA ILE A 11 -23.06 52.89 -17.70
C ILE A 11 -23.13 52.66 -19.23
N SER A 12 -22.73 53.72 -19.91
CA SER A 12 -22.71 54.01 -21.33
C SER A 12 -21.76 53.15 -22.15
N ARG A 13 -22.16 52.90 -23.38
CA ARG A 13 -21.35 52.30 -24.46
C ARG A 13 -20.09 53.09 -24.76
N VAL A 14 -18.92 52.43 -24.73
CA VAL A 14 -17.69 52.87 -25.41
C VAL A 14 -17.48 51.99 -26.64
N ARG A 15 -17.41 52.60 -27.80
CA ARG A 15 -17.07 51.98 -29.09
C ARG A 15 -15.56 51.72 -29.17
N ALA A 16 -15.16 50.48 -29.51
CA ALA A 16 -13.80 50.14 -29.91
C ALA A 16 -13.63 50.30 -31.45
N PRO A 17 -12.42 50.64 -31.90
CA PRO A 17 -12.14 50.87 -33.32
C PRO A 17 -11.96 49.56 -34.09
N ARG A 18 -12.47 49.59 -35.34
CA ARG A 18 -12.32 48.52 -36.36
C ARG A 18 -10.87 48.49 -36.86
N THR A 19 -10.24 47.30 -36.74
CA THR A 19 -9.06 46.96 -37.54
C THR A 19 -9.43 45.85 -38.55
N ALA A 20 -8.83 45.95 -39.73
CA ALA A 20 -9.11 45.16 -40.92
C ALA A 20 -8.67 43.67 -40.80
N PRO A 21 -9.24 42.72 -41.55
CA PRO A 21 -8.89 41.32 -41.43
C PRO A 21 -7.62 40.95 -42.20
N LEU A 22 -6.67 40.35 -41.47
CA LEU A 22 -5.57 39.60 -42.09
C LEU A 22 -6.10 38.19 -42.43
N SER A 23 -6.08 37.89 -43.74
CA SER A 23 -6.43 36.56 -44.23
C SER A 23 -5.32 35.59 -43.90
N MET A 24 -5.58 34.67 -42.93
CA MET A 24 -4.81 33.47 -42.73
C MET A 24 -5.54 32.29 -43.41
N ASN A 25 -4.85 31.67 -44.34
CA ASN A 25 -5.29 30.38 -44.91
C ASN A 25 -5.39 29.31 -43.82
N MET A 26 -6.58 29.03 -43.36
CA MET A 26 -6.87 27.87 -42.53
C MET A 26 -6.91 26.62 -43.43
N THR A 27 -5.92 25.75 -43.35
CA THR A 27 -6.00 24.36 -43.75
C THR A 27 -7.15 23.71 -42.95
N ARG A 28 -8.06 23.06 -43.71
CA ARG A 28 -9.29 22.44 -43.22
C ARG A 28 -8.99 21.49 -42.07
N ALA A 29 -9.29 21.92 -40.83
CA ALA A 29 -9.58 21.00 -39.75
C ALA A 29 -10.91 20.34 -40.07
N MET A 30 -10.95 19.00 -40.14
CA MET A 30 -12.20 18.28 -40.20
C MET A 30 -13.05 18.65 -38.98
N PRO A 31 -14.34 18.99 -39.17
CA PRO A 31 -15.21 19.23 -38.03
C PRO A 31 -15.45 17.89 -37.34
N ILE A 32 -14.98 17.77 -36.10
CA ILE A 32 -15.50 16.75 -35.19
C ILE A 32 -16.98 17.08 -34.99
N ARG A 33 -17.84 16.42 -35.75
CA ARG A 33 -19.28 16.40 -35.49
C ARG A 33 -19.47 15.72 -34.12
N ARG A 34 -19.64 16.53 -33.08
CA ARG A 34 -20.35 16.06 -31.87
C ARG A 34 -21.74 15.69 -32.33
N THR A 35 -21.98 14.44 -32.64
CA THR A 35 -23.33 13.86 -32.68
C THR A 35 -23.85 13.94 -31.24
N LEU A 36 -24.84 14.80 -30.99
CA LEU A 36 -25.62 14.72 -29.78
C LEU A 36 -26.25 13.32 -29.73
N ALA A 37 -26.04 12.62 -28.63
CA ALA A 37 -26.61 11.29 -28.38
C ALA A 37 -28.14 11.42 -28.60
N THR A 38 -28.65 10.63 -29.54
CA THR A 38 -30.10 10.53 -29.74
C THR A 38 -30.64 9.45 -28.81
N SER A 39 -31.93 9.48 -28.48
CA SER A 39 -32.61 8.49 -27.62
C SER A 39 -32.52 7.04 -28.11
N LYS A 40 -31.87 6.77 -29.25
CA LYS A 40 -31.59 5.47 -29.83
C LYS A 40 -30.11 5.08 -29.70
N ASP A 41 -29.32 5.81 -28.91
CA ASP A 41 -27.92 5.47 -28.68
C ASP A 41 -27.86 4.23 -27.79
N PRO A 42 -27.26 3.10 -28.21
CA PRO A 42 -27.15 1.87 -27.42
C PRO A 42 -26.49 2.07 -26.05
N LEU A 43 -25.78 3.19 -25.82
CA LEU A 43 -25.12 3.57 -24.55
C LEU A 43 -26.03 3.52 -23.30
N PHE A 44 -27.34 3.55 -23.46
CA PHE A 44 -28.29 3.47 -22.36
C PHE A 44 -28.90 2.07 -22.16
N LEU A 45 -28.60 1.10 -23.03
CA LEU A 45 -29.32 -0.17 -23.11
C LEU A 45 -28.45 -1.42 -22.94
N GLU A 46 -27.18 -1.25 -22.59
CA GLU A 46 -26.25 -2.39 -22.50
C GLU A 46 -26.11 -2.96 -21.08
N THR A 47 -27.16 -3.53 -20.58
CA THR A 47 -27.08 -4.74 -19.77
C THR A 47 -27.56 -5.91 -20.63
N PRO A 48 -26.96 -7.13 -20.57
CA PRO A 48 -27.37 -8.30 -21.38
C PRO A 48 -28.83 -8.70 -21.16
N ASN A 49 -29.44 -8.22 -20.09
CA ASN A 49 -30.84 -8.39 -19.71
C ASN A 49 -31.57 -7.03 -19.61
N ALA A 50 -31.24 -6.08 -20.47
CA ALA A 50 -32.08 -4.89 -20.59
C ALA A 50 -33.47 -5.35 -21.09
N SER A 51 -34.29 -5.86 -20.16
CA SER A 51 -35.71 -5.91 -20.36
C SER A 51 -36.18 -4.45 -20.54
N ASP A 52 -37.15 -4.22 -21.36
CA ASP A 52 -37.81 -2.90 -21.47
C ASP A 52 -38.51 -2.48 -20.15
N ASP A 53 -37.97 -2.97 -19.01
CA ASP A 53 -38.49 -2.76 -17.67
C ASP A 53 -38.09 -1.38 -17.18
N VAL A 54 -39.09 -0.53 -17.03
CA VAL A 54 -38.95 0.82 -16.50
C VAL A 54 -38.35 0.87 -15.08
N PHE A 55 -38.34 -0.26 -14.37
CA PHE A 55 -37.79 -0.38 -13.01
C PHE A 55 -36.28 -0.64 -12.97
N GLN A 56 -35.61 -0.86 -14.11
CA GLN A 56 -34.15 -1.04 -14.13
C GLN A 56 -33.42 0.23 -13.69
N PRO A 57 -32.42 0.14 -12.80
CA PRO A 57 -31.67 1.30 -12.34
C PRO A 57 -30.86 1.92 -13.48
N LEU A 58 -30.80 3.25 -13.52
CA LEU A 58 -30.05 4.01 -14.53
C LEU A 58 -28.62 4.35 -14.08
N ASP A 59 -28.26 4.10 -12.84
CA ASP A 59 -26.95 4.35 -12.24
C ASP A 59 -26.06 3.10 -12.17
N THR A 60 -26.17 2.23 -13.19
CA THR A 60 -25.31 1.05 -13.33
C THR A 60 -23.84 1.46 -13.55
N PHE A 61 -22.92 0.78 -12.86
CA PHE A 61 -21.51 1.16 -12.84
C PHE A 61 -20.76 0.73 -14.11
N LEU A 62 -21.10 -0.41 -14.71
CA LEU A 62 -20.40 -0.94 -15.88
C LEU A 62 -20.22 0.11 -16.99
N ARG A 63 -21.31 0.79 -17.38
CA ARG A 63 -21.29 1.83 -18.42
C ARG A 63 -20.48 3.08 -18.04
N ARG A 64 -20.27 3.31 -16.73
CA ARG A 64 -19.47 4.44 -16.21
C ARG A 64 -18.00 4.07 -16.06
N HIS A 65 -17.71 2.79 -15.90
CA HIS A 65 -16.35 2.28 -15.66
C HIS A 65 -15.59 1.99 -16.97
N ILE A 66 -16.25 1.34 -17.96
CA ILE A 66 -15.61 1.02 -19.23
C ILE A 66 -15.35 2.30 -20.03
N GLY A 67 -14.08 2.53 -20.38
CA GLY A 67 -13.64 3.72 -21.10
C GLY A 67 -14.10 3.76 -22.55
N PRO A 68 -13.74 2.78 -23.40
CA PRO A 68 -14.20 2.73 -24.78
C PRO A 68 -15.70 2.46 -24.88
N ARG A 69 -16.37 3.20 -25.77
CA ARG A 69 -17.81 3.05 -26.02
C ARG A 69 -18.05 1.89 -27.01
N PRO A 70 -19.27 1.32 -27.10
CA PRO A 70 -19.54 0.19 -27.97
C PRO A 70 -19.11 0.39 -29.45
N HIS A 71 -19.34 1.59 -30.00
CA HIS A 71 -18.91 1.90 -31.35
C HIS A 71 -17.37 2.01 -31.47
N GLU A 72 -16.66 2.43 -30.40
CA GLU A 72 -15.20 2.49 -30.33
C GLU A 72 -14.62 1.07 -30.15
N ILE A 73 -15.25 0.20 -29.35
CA ILE A 73 -14.91 -1.23 -29.25
C ILE A 73 -15.03 -1.90 -30.63
N ASN A 74 -16.14 -1.66 -31.33
CA ASN A 74 -16.34 -2.17 -32.72
C ASN A 74 -15.28 -1.62 -33.69
N HIS A 75 -14.86 -0.36 -33.54
CA HIS A 75 -13.78 0.23 -34.31
C HIS A 75 -12.45 -0.48 -34.03
N ILE A 76 -12.12 -0.72 -32.76
CA ILE A 76 -10.90 -1.44 -32.34
C ILE A 76 -10.91 -2.86 -32.92
N LEU A 77 -11.99 -3.62 -32.74
CA LEU A 77 -12.14 -4.98 -33.28
C LEU A 77 -11.93 -5.00 -34.80
N LYS A 78 -12.57 -4.09 -35.52
CA LYS A 78 -12.39 -3.97 -36.98
C LYS A 78 -10.95 -3.65 -37.38
N THR A 79 -10.26 -2.77 -36.63
CA THR A 79 -8.85 -2.44 -36.88
C THR A 79 -7.96 -3.67 -36.70
N LEU A 80 -8.24 -4.50 -35.69
CA LEU A 80 -7.52 -5.73 -35.43
C LEU A 80 -7.94 -6.91 -36.34
N GLY A 81 -9.00 -6.75 -37.16
CA GLY A 81 -9.48 -7.78 -38.08
C GLY A 81 -10.42 -8.81 -37.48
N TYR A 82 -11.04 -8.52 -36.33
CA TYR A 82 -12.00 -9.40 -35.64
C TYR A 82 -13.45 -8.97 -35.90
N SER A 83 -14.36 -9.96 -36.01
CA SER A 83 -15.80 -9.72 -36.15
C SER A 83 -16.54 -9.53 -34.84
N SER A 84 -15.99 -10.04 -33.73
CA SER A 84 -16.57 -9.95 -32.37
C SER A 84 -15.51 -10.02 -31.28
N ILE A 85 -15.89 -9.58 -30.10
CA ILE A 85 -15.02 -9.67 -28.91
C ILE A 85 -14.78 -11.14 -28.50
N ASP A 86 -15.75 -12.02 -28.71
CA ASP A 86 -15.61 -13.45 -28.45
C ASP A 86 -14.56 -14.10 -29.38
N GLU A 87 -14.60 -13.78 -30.67
CA GLU A 87 -13.58 -14.25 -31.64
C GLU A 87 -12.17 -13.76 -31.23
N PHE A 88 -12.06 -12.49 -30.84
CA PHE A 88 -10.80 -11.93 -30.35
C PHE A 88 -10.28 -12.68 -29.11
N VAL A 89 -11.14 -12.92 -28.12
CA VAL A 89 -10.79 -13.66 -26.89
C VAL A 89 -10.41 -15.10 -27.22
N ASP A 90 -11.15 -15.78 -28.13
CA ASP A 90 -10.87 -17.14 -28.55
C ASP A 90 -9.49 -17.28 -29.21
N GLN A 91 -8.97 -16.23 -29.82
CA GLN A 91 -7.63 -16.22 -30.42
C GLN A 91 -6.53 -15.65 -29.46
N THR A 92 -6.91 -15.01 -28.35
CA THR A 92 -5.95 -14.41 -27.43
C THR A 92 -5.68 -15.31 -26.22
N VAL A 93 -6.74 -15.89 -25.62
CA VAL A 93 -6.62 -16.79 -24.45
C VAL A 93 -6.47 -18.23 -24.95
N PRO A 94 -5.42 -18.97 -24.53
CA PRO A 94 -5.22 -20.35 -24.95
C PRO A 94 -6.42 -21.26 -24.63
N GLU A 95 -6.83 -22.09 -25.56
CA GLU A 95 -8.02 -22.95 -25.45
C GLU A 95 -7.96 -23.87 -24.21
N GLU A 96 -6.79 -24.41 -23.89
CA GLU A 96 -6.61 -25.35 -22.78
C GLU A 96 -6.92 -24.74 -21.40
N VAL A 97 -6.78 -23.41 -21.23
CA VAL A 97 -7.01 -22.71 -19.96
C VAL A 97 -8.27 -21.85 -19.98
N ARG A 98 -8.98 -21.78 -21.10
CA ARG A 98 -10.18 -20.96 -21.24
C ARG A 98 -11.34 -21.56 -20.45
N LEU A 99 -12.05 -20.71 -19.70
CA LEU A 99 -13.29 -21.11 -19.05
C LEU A 99 -14.37 -21.40 -20.11
N PRO A 100 -15.09 -22.53 -19.99
CA PRO A 100 -16.31 -22.73 -20.79
C PRO A 100 -17.28 -21.55 -20.60
N LYS A 101 -17.94 -21.11 -21.67
CA LYS A 101 -18.82 -19.90 -21.65
C LYS A 101 -19.87 -19.90 -20.54
N ASN A 102 -20.33 -21.06 -20.09
CA ASN A 102 -21.37 -21.23 -19.05
C ASN A 102 -20.81 -21.91 -17.79
N ALA A 103 -19.50 -21.91 -17.55
CA ALA A 103 -18.91 -22.55 -16.37
C ALA A 103 -19.33 -21.88 -15.06
N VAL A 104 -19.57 -20.57 -15.10
CA VAL A 104 -20.08 -19.77 -13.98
C VAL A 104 -21.25 -18.95 -14.50
N SER A 105 -22.39 -19.01 -13.80
CA SER A 105 -23.58 -18.21 -14.12
C SER A 105 -23.31 -16.71 -13.86
N ASP A 106 -23.90 -15.84 -14.66
CA ASP A 106 -23.88 -14.41 -14.44
C ASP A 106 -24.51 -14.02 -13.09
N ASP A 107 -25.41 -14.88 -12.55
CA ASP A 107 -26.01 -14.70 -11.21
C ASP A 107 -25.09 -15.12 -10.05
N ALA A 108 -23.92 -15.69 -10.32
CA ALA A 108 -22.99 -16.06 -9.25
C ALA A 108 -22.47 -14.83 -8.48
N ILE A 109 -22.32 -13.70 -9.17
CA ILE A 109 -22.04 -12.39 -8.57
C ILE A 109 -22.97 -11.39 -9.23
N VAL A 110 -24.07 -11.05 -8.55
CA VAL A 110 -25.08 -10.12 -9.06
C VAL A 110 -24.57 -8.69 -8.98
N ALA A 111 -24.73 -7.93 -10.07
CA ALA A 111 -24.38 -6.52 -10.12
C ALA A 111 -25.38 -5.66 -9.33
N LEU A 112 -24.84 -4.69 -8.57
CA LEU A 112 -25.60 -3.64 -7.88
C LEU A 112 -25.38 -2.31 -8.59
N SER A 113 -26.43 -1.48 -8.67
CA SER A 113 -26.28 -0.07 -9.02
C SER A 113 -25.53 0.69 -7.91
N GLU A 114 -25.08 1.91 -8.18
CA GLU A 114 -24.37 2.72 -7.17
C GLU A 114 -25.26 3.04 -5.96
N SER A 115 -26.57 3.29 -6.18
CA SER A 115 -27.53 3.53 -5.09
C SER A 115 -27.82 2.26 -4.29
N GLU A 116 -27.96 1.10 -4.94
CA GLU A 116 -28.14 -0.19 -4.26
C GLU A 116 -26.90 -0.56 -3.45
N LEU A 117 -25.69 -0.32 -3.99
CA LEU A 117 -24.44 -0.50 -3.25
C LEU A 117 -24.39 0.36 -1.99
N ALA A 118 -24.75 1.64 -2.10
CA ALA A 118 -24.75 2.56 -0.95
C ALA A 118 -25.72 2.11 0.14
N SER A 119 -26.92 1.62 -0.25
CA SER A 119 -27.92 1.04 0.67
C SER A 119 -27.37 -0.21 1.34
N ARG A 120 -26.89 -1.20 0.54
CA ARG A 120 -26.38 -2.47 1.04
C ARG A 120 -25.17 -2.28 1.95
N GLY A 121 -24.22 -1.41 1.54
CA GLY A 121 -23.05 -1.07 2.36
C GLY A 121 -23.43 -0.38 3.67
N GLY A 122 -24.49 0.44 3.69
CA GLY A 122 -25.06 1.01 4.90
C GLY A 122 -25.74 -0.04 5.81
N GLU A 123 -26.48 -0.98 5.24
CA GLU A 123 -27.11 -2.08 5.99
C GLU A 123 -26.06 -2.95 6.68
N ILE A 124 -24.98 -3.30 5.98
CA ILE A 124 -23.85 -4.06 6.52
C ILE A 124 -23.16 -3.24 7.63
N ALA A 125 -22.87 -1.96 7.39
CA ALA A 125 -22.24 -1.08 8.37
C ALA A 125 -23.03 -1.03 9.69
N ASN A 126 -24.35 -0.91 9.62
CA ASN A 126 -25.25 -0.83 10.78
C ASN A 126 -25.29 -2.12 11.63
N LYS A 127 -24.77 -3.24 11.15
CA LYS A 127 -24.62 -4.47 11.94
C LYS A 127 -23.40 -4.40 12.87
N ASN A 128 -22.47 -3.48 12.66
CA ASN A 128 -21.34 -3.26 13.55
C ASN A 128 -21.77 -2.40 14.75
N LYS A 129 -21.50 -2.88 15.94
CA LYS A 129 -21.76 -2.17 17.19
C LYS A 129 -20.53 -1.36 17.57
N SER A 130 -20.56 -0.06 17.35
CA SER A 130 -19.43 0.83 17.66
C SER A 130 -19.36 1.12 19.15
N LEU A 131 -18.91 0.17 19.99
CA LEU A 131 -18.63 0.40 21.39
C LEU A 131 -17.32 1.20 21.54
N ARG A 132 -17.25 2.05 22.57
CA ARG A 132 -16.04 2.81 22.91
C ARG A 132 -14.91 1.87 23.28
N SER A 133 -13.83 1.83 22.51
CA SER A 133 -12.71 0.91 22.73
C SER A 133 -11.62 1.54 23.62
N PHE A 134 -11.26 0.81 24.68
CA PHE A 134 -10.07 1.01 25.50
C PHE A 134 -9.16 -0.22 25.51
N ILE A 135 -9.25 -1.05 24.47
CA ILE A 135 -8.47 -2.28 24.33
C ILE A 135 -6.98 -1.98 24.15
N GLY A 136 -6.63 -0.95 23.40
CA GLY A 136 -5.24 -0.60 23.10
C GLY A 136 -4.53 -1.64 22.23
N MET A 137 -3.48 -2.28 22.75
CA MET A 137 -2.72 -3.31 22.05
C MET A 137 -2.17 -2.88 20.67
N GLY A 138 -1.67 -1.64 20.60
CA GLY A 138 -1.12 -1.07 19.36
C GLY A 138 -2.15 -0.43 18.43
N TYR A 139 -3.44 -0.48 18.76
CA TYR A 139 -4.54 0.16 18.02
C TYR A 139 -5.30 1.13 18.90
N ASN A 140 -5.32 2.39 18.53
CA ASN A 140 -5.96 3.47 19.27
C ASN A 140 -6.77 4.34 18.32
N ASN A 141 -7.84 4.95 18.82
CA ASN A 141 -8.55 5.95 18.04
C ASN A 141 -7.72 7.25 17.98
N THR A 142 -7.91 7.99 16.91
CA THR A 142 -7.26 9.28 16.67
C THR A 142 -8.24 10.27 16.06
N THR A 143 -8.01 11.54 16.31
CA THR A 143 -8.79 12.62 15.70
C THR A 143 -8.12 13.02 14.38
N VAL A 144 -8.61 12.45 13.27
CA VAL A 144 -8.12 12.83 11.96
C VAL A 144 -8.55 14.26 11.65
N PRO A 145 -7.62 15.23 11.45
CA PRO A 145 -8.02 16.57 11.05
C PRO A 145 -8.83 16.54 9.74
N PRO A 146 -10.01 17.18 9.66
CA PRO A 146 -10.82 17.17 8.43
C PRO A 146 -10.08 17.62 7.18
N VAL A 147 -9.14 18.56 7.32
CA VAL A 147 -8.29 19.03 6.21
C VAL A 147 -7.37 17.93 5.69
N VAL A 148 -6.92 17.00 6.52
CA VAL A 148 -6.12 15.82 6.12
C VAL A 148 -7.03 14.74 5.53
N MET A 149 -8.15 14.45 6.19
CA MET A 149 -9.12 13.42 5.74
C MET A 149 -9.56 13.69 4.31
N ARG A 150 -10.12 14.87 4.07
CA ARG A 150 -10.67 15.24 2.76
C ARG A 150 -9.61 15.44 1.68
N ASN A 151 -8.46 16.05 2.01
CA ASN A 151 -7.50 16.50 1.00
C ASN A 151 -6.32 15.53 0.81
N VAL A 152 -6.22 14.46 1.58
CA VAL A 152 -5.24 13.38 1.40
C VAL A 152 -5.94 12.04 1.24
N LEU A 153 -6.68 11.54 2.25
CA LEU A 153 -7.29 10.21 2.21
C LEU A 153 -8.38 10.09 1.12
N GLU A 154 -9.26 11.08 1.01
CA GLU A 154 -10.37 11.10 0.06
C GLU A 154 -10.02 11.77 -1.28
N ASN A 155 -8.78 12.21 -1.46
CA ASN A 155 -8.34 12.95 -2.64
C ASN A 155 -7.70 12.04 -3.70
N PRO A 156 -8.32 11.87 -4.88
CA PRO A 156 -7.77 11.02 -5.94
C PRO A 156 -6.41 11.49 -6.48
N GLY A 157 -6.05 12.75 -6.33
CA GLY A 157 -4.70 13.25 -6.63
C GLY A 157 -3.62 12.63 -5.76
N TRP A 158 -3.97 12.19 -4.55
CA TRP A 158 -3.07 11.51 -3.61
C TRP A 158 -3.18 9.99 -3.67
N TYR A 159 -4.40 9.42 -3.71
CA TYR A 159 -4.55 7.98 -3.58
C TYR A 159 -4.42 7.20 -4.88
N THR A 160 -4.55 7.82 -6.07
CA THR A 160 -4.53 7.08 -7.34
C THR A 160 -3.12 6.76 -7.87
N SER A 161 -2.10 7.45 -7.41
CA SER A 161 -0.70 7.23 -7.84
C SER A 161 -0.12 5.95 -7.23
N TYR A 162 0.88 5.36 -7.92
CA TYR A 162 1.64 4.20 -7.43
C TYR A 162 3.00 4.61 -6.84
N THR A 163 3.89 3.64 -6.59
CA THR A 163 5.26 3.89 -6.13
C THR A 163 5.94 4.91 -7.06
N PRO A 164 6.63 5.93 -6.52
CA PRO A 164 7.18 7.04 -7.31
C PRO A 164 8.45 6.65 -8.08
N TYR A 165 8.33 5.66 -8.98
CA TYR A 165 9.43 5.19 -9.84
C TYR A 165 9.95 6.28 -10.79
N GLN A 166 9.09 7.22 -11.17
CA GLN A 166 9.45 8.38 -11.99
C GLN A 166 9.45 9.62 -11.08
N ALA A 167 10.62 9.90 -10.51
CA ALA A 167 10.76 10.90 -9.47
C ALA A 167 10.44 12.31 -9.96
N GLU A 168 10.72 12.65 -11.22
CA GLU A 168 10.48 13.97 -11.80
C GLU A 168 9.00 14.39 -11.79
N ILE A 169 8.09 13.43 -11.76
CA ILE A 169 6.63 13.68 -11.72
C ILE A 169 5.99 13.23 -10.41
N SER A 170 6.79 13.09 -9.37
CA SER A 170 6.39 12.60 -8.05
C SER A 170 7.01 13.41 -6.91
N GLN A 171 7.44 14.65 -7.18
CA GLN A 171 8.22 15.45 -6.24
C GLN A 171 7.43 15.83 -4.99
N GLY A 172 6.12 16.03 -5.10
CA GLY A 172 5.27 16.37 -3.97
C GLY A 172 5.09 15.18 -3.01
N ARG A 173 4.80 13.98 -3.54
CA ARG A 173 4.70 12.76 -2.71
C ARG A 173 6.04 12.41 -2.07
N LEU A 174 7.13 12.55 -2.79
CA LEU A 174 8.47 12.29 -2.28
C LEU A 174 8.83 13.26 -1.16
N GLU A 175 8.49 14.55 -1.27
CA GLU A 175 8.66 15.54 -0.20
C GLU A 175 7.84 15.15 1.04
N SER A 176 6.58 14.76 0.88
CA SER A 176 5.73 14.34 1.99
C SER A 176 6.25 13.07 2.69
N LEU A 177 6.75 12.09 1.92
CA LEU A 177 7.38 10.89 2.49
C LEU A 177 8.71 11.21 3.18
N LEU A 178 9.46 12.20 2.71
CA LEU A 178 10.66 12.69 3.40
C LEU A 178 10.30 13.34 4.74
N ASN A 179 9.18 14.08 4.80
CA ASN A 179 8.64 14.59 6.07
C ASN A 179 8.33 13.46 7.04
N TYR A 180 7.72 12.35 6.55
CA TYR A 180 7.47 11.17 7.38
C TYR A 180 8.76 10.55 7.93
N GLN A 181 9.77 10.35 7.09
CA GLN A 181 11.09 9.83 7.52
C GLN A 181 11.73 10.72 8.58
N THR A 182 11.69 12.04 8.36
CA THR A 182 12.22 13.04 9.29
C THR A 182 11.48 13.02 10.62
N MET A 183 10.16 12.90 10.59
CA MET A 183 9.31 12.77 11.78
C MET A 183 9.71 11.54 12.61
N VAL A 184 9.78 10.38 11.98
CA VAL A 184 10.11 9.12 12.66
C VAL A 184 11.54 9.17 13.22
N LYS A 185 12.52 9.59 12.41
CA LYS A 185 13.91 9.81 12.85
C LYS A 185 13.97 10.69 14.09
N SER A 186 13.31 11.85 14.03
CA SER A 186 13.33 12.86 15.09
C SER A 186 12.70 12.37 16.39
N LEU A 187 11.58 11.65 16.31
CA LEU A 187 10.89 11.11 17.50
C LEU A 187 11.62 9.93 18.12
N THR A 188 12.16 9.01 17.31
CA THR A 188 12.87 7.83 17.80
C THR A 188 14.31 8.14 18.28
N GLY A 189 14.87 9.28 17.86
CA GLY A 189 16.26 9.67 18.19
C GLY A 189 17.31 8.80 17.48
N LEU A 190 16.92 8.11 16.38
CA LEU A 190 17.80 7.30 15.55
C LEU A 190 18.21 8.05 14.27
N ASP A 191 19.21 7.54 13.55
CA ASP A 191 19.86 8.32 12.49
C ASP A 191 19.11 8.31 11.16
N ILE A 192 18.43 7.22 10.82
CA ILE A 192 17.72 7.05 9.54
C ILE A 192 16.41 6.30 9.77
N ALA A 193 15.33 6.74 9.09
CA ALA A 193 14.06 6.05 9.02
C ALA A 193 13.63 5.83 7.58
N ASN A 194 12.90 4.74 7.31
CA ASN A 194 12.34 4.47 5.99
C ASN A 194 10.98 5.18 5.76
N ALA A 195 10.49 5.10 4.53
CA ALA A 195 9.24 5.73 4.11
C ALA A 195 7.98 4.91 4.42
N SER A 196 8.03 3.99 5.32
CA SER A 196 7.07 3.09 5.96
C SER A 196 7.28 1.60 5.65
N LEU A 197 6.64 0.76 6.46
CA LEU A 197 6.42 -0.67 6.26
C LEU A 197 4.93 -1.01 6.35
N LEU A 198 4.60 -2.30 6.39
CA LEU A 198 3.23 -2.79 6.23
C LEU A 198 2.42 -2.75 7.53
N ASP A 199 2.96 -3.27 8.63
CA ASP A 199 2.43 -3.18 10.00
C ASP A 199 3.53 -3.37 11.04
N GLU A 200 3.21 -3.17 12.33
CA GLU A 200 4.19 -3.25 13.43
C GLU A 200 4.80 -4.66 13.56
N GLY A 201 3.97 -5.72 13.50
CA GLY A 201 4.46 -7.10 13.59
C GLY A 201 5.42 -7.46 12.46
N THR A 202 5.11 -7.01 11.23
CA THR A 202 6.01 -7.16 10.07
C THR A 202 7.29 -6.36 10.25
N ALA A 203 7.22 -5.13 10.76
CA ALA A 203 8.40 -4.30 11.02
C ALA A 203 9.32 -4.95 12.07
N ALA A 204 8.76 -5.50 13.15
CA ALA A 204 9.50 -6.25 14.17
C ALA A 204 10.17 -7.52 13.57
N ALA A 205 9.47 -8.23 12.68
CA ALA A 205 10.02 -9.40 12.01
C ALA A 205 11.19 -9.05 11.05
N GLU A 206 11.07 -7.93 10.33
CA GLU A 206 12.19 -7.41 9.51
C GLU A 206 13.38 -7.01 10.39
N ALA A 207 13.14 -6.44 11.59
CA ALA A 207 14.19 -6.11 12.55
C ALA A 207 14.92 -7.36 13.08
N MET A 208 14.18 -8.44 13.39
CA MET A 208 14.73 -9.74 13.77
C MET A 208 15.64 -10.30 12.67
N ILE A 209 15.18 -10.30 11.43
CA ILE A 209 15.96 -10.77 10.27
C ILE A 209 17.22 -9.91 10.08
N LEU A 210 17.10 -8.60 10.26
CA LEU A 210 18.23 -7.68 10.16
C LEU A 210 19.25 -7.94 11.26
N ALA A 211 18.81 -8.17 12.51
CA ALA A 211 19.69 -8.52 13.65
C ALA A 211 20.44 -9.82 13.39
N HIS A 212 19.75 -10.88 12.98
CA HIS A 212 20.36 -12.16 12.59
C HIS A 212 21.39 -11.97 11.45
N GLY A 213 21.00 -11.25 10.37
CA GLY A 213 21.90 -10.94 9.25
C GLY A 213 23.11 -10.10 9.63
N SER A 214 23.01 -9.26 10.69
CA SER A 214 24.12 -8.43 11.18
C SER A 214 25.23 -9.27 11.81
N THR A 215 24.93 -10.46 12.31
CA THR A 215 25.89 -11.44 12.81
C THR A 215 26.41 -12.38 11.71
N ASN A 216 26.13 -12.08 10.44
CA ASN A 216 26.37 -12.95 9.27
C ASN A 216 25.73 -14.33 9.41
N GLY A 217 24.59 -14.43 10.09
CA GLY A 217 23.86 -15.67 10.33
C GLY A 217 24.55 -16.65 11.29
N LYS A 218 25.48 -16.19 12.12
CA LYS A 218 26.23 -17.05 13.06
C LYS A 218 25.51 -17.21 14.41
N LYS A 219 24.61 -16.29 14.76
CA LYS A 219 23.85 -16.29 16.00
C LYS A 219 22.41 -16.52 15.69
N HIS A 220 21.80 -17.56 16.23
CA HIS A 220 20.47 -18.04 15.84
C HIS A 220 19.37 -17.72 16.82
N THR A 221 19.69 -17.21 18.03
CA THR A 221 18.69 -16.90 19.04
C THR A 221 18.31 -15.43 19.04
N PHE A 222 17.02 -15.15 18.93
CA PHE A 222 16.44 -13.82 19.08
C PHE A 222 15.53 -13.80 20.31
N VAL A 223 15.86 -12.97 21.30
CA VAL A 223 15.15 -12.92 22.58
C VAL A 223 14.06 -11.84 22.51
N VAL A 224 12.88 -12.15 23.00
CA VAL A 224 11.73 -11.25 22.99
C VAL A 224 11.19 -11.12 24.41
N ASP A 225 10.99 -9.89 24.89
CA ASP A 225 10.33 -9.68 26.16
C ASP A 225 8.89 -10.21 26.13
N GLU A 226 8.44 -10.88 27.20
CA GLU A 226 7.09 -11.46 27.28
C GLU A 226 5.98 -10.41 27.21
N ASN A 227 6.32 -9.14 27.53
CA ASN A 227 5.41 -7.99 27.49
C ASN A 227 5.39 -7.27 26.12
N VAL A 228 5.96 -7.85 25.06
CA VAL A 228 5.73 -7.42 23.67
C VAL A 228 4.30 -7.79 23.27
N LEU A 229 3.70 -7.04 22.35
CA LEU A 229 2.36 -7.30 21.83
C LEU A 229 2.23 -8.75 21.33
N PRO A 230 1.22 -9.52 21.75
CA PRO A 230 1.10 -10.96 21.44
C PRO A 230 0.99 -11.25 19.95
N GLN A 231 0.32 -10.38 19.17
CA GLN A 231 0.28 -10.48 17.72
C GLN A 231 1.66 -10.32 17.09
N THR A 232 2.50 -9.42 17.61
CA THR A 232 3.88 -9.23 17.15
C THR A 232 4.74 -10.46 17.44
N ILE A 233 4.63 -11.03 18.65
CA ILE A 233 5.32 -12.29 19.01
C ILE A 233 4.95 -13.43 18.03
N SER A 234 3.68 -13.54 17.68
CA SER A 234 3.20 -14.59 16.79
C SER A 234 3.72 -14.42 15.35
N VAL A 235 3.73 -13.19 14.83
CA VAL A 235 4.33 -12.88 13.51
C VAL A 235 5.83 -13.18 13.49
N LEU A 236 6.57 -12.86 14.57
CA LEU A 236 7.99 -13.21 14.71
C LEU A 236 8.23 -14.70 14.60
N ARG A 237 7.41 -15.52 15.30
CA ARG A 237 7.52 -16.99 15.26
C ARG A 237 7.30 -17.54 13.86
N GLY A 238 6.29 -17.04 13.16
CA GLY A 238 6.01 -17.42 11.77
C GLY A 238 7.18 -17.09 10.83
N ARG A 239 7.71 -15.87 10.93
CA ARG A 239 8.78 -15.38 10.07
C ARG A 239 10.12 -16.05 10.37
N ALA A 240 10.38 -16.41 11.62
CA ALA A 240 11.64 -17.01 12.07
C ALA A 240 11.91 -18.39 11.46
N LYS A 241 10.85 -19.18 11.19
CA LYS A 241 10.94 -20.55 10.67
C LYS A 241 11.79 -20.65 9.40
N GLY A 242 11.54 -19.78 8.41
CA GLY A 242 12.24 -19.81 7.13
C GLY A 242 13.75 -19.47 7.21
N PHE A 243 14.14 -18.74 8.26
CA PHE A 243 15.55 -18.35 8.50
C PHE A 243 16.27 -19.21 9.55
N GLY A 244 15.58 -20.18 10.15
CA GLY A 244 16.16 -21.00 11.22
C GLY A 244 16.51 -20.20 12.48
N ILE A 245 15.76 -19.11 12.76
CA ILE A 245 15.93 -18.29 13.94
C ILE A 245 15.11 -18.88 15.10
N ASN A 246 15.72 -19.02 16.25
CA ASN A 246 15.07 -19.46 17.48
C ASN A 246 14.52 -18.24 18.25
N VAL A 247 13.21 -18.06 18.26
CA VAL A 247 12.54 -16.99 19.01
C VAL A 247 12.26 -17.45 20.44
N VAL A 248 12.95 -16.83 21.40
CA VAL A 248 12.86 -17.15 22.83
C VAL A 248 12.12 -16.01 23.55
N VAL A 249 10.90 -16.29 24.02
CA VAL A 249 10.09 -15.33 24.78
C VAL A 249 10.32 -15.55 26.27
N ARG A 250 10.78 -14.53 26.98
CA ARG A 250 11.11 -14.55 28.42
C ARG A 250 10.84 -13.21 29.09
N PRO A 251 10.57 -13.19 30.41
CA PRO A 251 10.60 -11.93 31.17
C PRO A 251 12.04 -11.38 31.18
N LEU A 252 12.19 -10.14 30.69
CA LEU A 252 13.49 -9.44 30.68
C LEU A 252 13.64 -8.47 31.86
N VAL A 253 12.62 -8.31 32.68
CA VAL A 253 12.67 -7.55 33.94
C VAL A 253 12.60 -8.51 35.13
N ARG A 254 13.65 -8.54 35.95
CA ARG A 254 13.73 -9.37 37.17
C ARG A 254 14.22 -8.49 38.34
N ASP A 255 13.51 -8.56 39.43
CA ASP A 255 13.81 -7.76 40.64
C ASP A 255 13.95 -6.26 40.35
N GLY A 256 13.18 -5.77 39.38
CA GLY A 256 13.16 -4.37 38.93
C GLY A 256 14.31 -3.97 37.99
N ASN A 257 15.14 -4.92 37.55
CA ASN A 257 16.26 -4.67 36.65
C ASN A 257 16.05 -5.35 35.29
N ALA A 258 16.37 -4.63 34.23
CA ALA A 258 16.36 -5.17 32.86
C ALA A 258 17.66 -5.96 32.61
N GLN A 259 17.55 -7.26 32.25
CA GLN A 259 18.69 -8.18 32.09
C GLN A 259 18.32 -9.35 31.16
N LEU A 260 19.34 -9.99 30.57
CA LEU A 260 19.16 -11.19 29.76
C LEU A 260 18.73 -12.40 30.62
N PRO A 261 17.94 -13.35 30.05
CA PRO A 261 17.57 -14.57 30.75
C PRO A 261 18.77 -15.50 30.91
N ALA A 262 18.99 -16.02 32.12
CA ALA A 262 20.14 -16.87 32.45
C ALA A 262 20.13 -18.26 31.75
N ASP A 263 18.95 -18.71 31.24
CA ASP A 263 18.76 -19.98 30.56
C ASP A 263 19.01 -19.90 29.04
N VAL A 264 19.42 -18.72 28.53
CA VAL A 264 19.74 -18.49 27.10
C VAL A 264 21.25 -18.31 26.93
N SER A 265 21.86 -19.04 25.97
CA SER A 265 23.28 -18.89 25.67
C SER A 265 23.60 -17.49 25.13
N ALA A 266 24.29 -16.68 25.91
CA ALA A 266 24.63 -15.30 25.57
C ALA A 266 25.41 -15.19 24.23
N GLU A 267 26.23 -16.19 23.91
CA GLU A 267 27.05 -16.21 22.68
C GLU A 267 26.21 -16.38 21.41
N ASP A 268 24.98 -16.98 21.52
CA ASP A 268 24.08 -17.25 20.39
C ASP A 268 23.02 -16.14 20.16
N ILE A 269 22.98 -15.13 21.03
CA ILE A 269 21.99 -14.05 20.94
C ILE A 269 22.35 -13.11 19.78
N SER A 270 21.52 -13.11 18.71
CA SER A 270 21.62 -12.19 17.57
C SER A 270 21.04 -10.80 17.90
N GLY A 271 20.02 -10.77 18.77
CA GLY A 271 19.38 -9.54 19.20
C GLY A 271 18.24 -9.76 20.19
N VAL A 272 17.70 -8.64 20.66
CA VAL A 272 16.62 -8.58 21.65
C VAL A 272 15.53 -7.61 21.16
N LEU A 273 14.24 -7.96 21.35
CA LEU A 273 13.12 -7.08 21.16
C LEU A 273 12.46 -6.74 22.50
N VAL A 274 12.29 -5.46 22.75
CA VAL A 274 11.54 -4.93 23.90
C VAL A 274 10.41 -4.03 23.43
N GLN A 275 9.34 -3.91 24.22
CA GLN A 275 8.21 -3.01 23.97
C GLN A 275 8.28 -1.79 24.91
N TYR A 276 8.06 -0.56 24.40
CA TYR A 276 8.24 0.67 25.17
C TYR A 276 7.25 1.78 24.74
N PRO A 277 6.17 2.06 25.51
CA PRO A 277 5.67 1.32 26.70
C PRO A 277 5.30 -0.12 26.37
N ASP A 278 5.33 -1.02 27.38
CA ASP A 278 4.99 -2.42 27.18
C ASP A 278 3.47 -2.65 27.01
N VAL A 279 3.07 -3.87 26.69
CA VAL A 279 1.66 -4.21 26.47
C VAL A 279 0.79 -3.98 27.69
N ASN A 280 1.35 -4.00 28.90
CA ASN A 280 0.67 -3.75 30.18
C ASN A 280 0.70 -2.26 30.57
N GLY A 281 1.37 -1.42 29.80
CA GLY A 281 1.51 0.01 30.01
C GLY A 281 2.72 0.42 30.84
N SER A 282 3.59 -0.51 31.22
CA SER A 282 4.75 -0.21 32.05
C SER A 282 5.87 0.44 31.26
N LEU A 283 6.54 1.40 31.88
CA LEU A 283 7.79 1.99 31.43
C LEU A 283 8.97 1.35 32.17
N VAL A 284 9.91 0.82 31.42
CA VAL A 284 11.10 0.12 31.92
C VAL A 284 12.35 0.87 31.48
N ASP A 285 13.35 0.99 32.38
CA ASP A 285 14.68 1.45 32.00
C ASP A 285 15.46 0.31 31.32
N TRP A 286 15.57 0.37 30.01
CA TRP A 286 16.23 -0.65 29.21
C TRP A 286 17.75 -0.43 29.06
N GLU A 287 18.32 0.67 29.54
CA GLU A 287 19.73 1.01 29.38
C GLU A 287 20.69 -0.08 29.90
N PRO A 288 20.45 -0.75 31.06
CA PRO A 288 21.28 -1.86 31.52
C PRO A 288 21.30 -3.03 30.53
N LEU A 289 20.14 -3.45 30.01
CA LEU A 289 20.00 -4.52 29.03
C LEU A 289 20.72 -4.17 27.71
N VAL A 290 20.61 -2.90 27.27
CA VAL A 290 21.30 -2.43 26.05
C VAL A 290 22.81 -2.62 26.19
N LYS A 291 23.39 -2.23 27.30
CA LYS A 291 24.84 -2.38 27.57
C LYS A 291 25.26 -3.85 27.51
N GLU A 292 24.47 -4.74 28.09
CA GLU A 292 24.72 -6.18 28.11
C GLU A 292 24.67 -6.76 26.71
N VAL A 293 23.59 -6.53 25.95
CA VAL A 293 23.38 -7.07 24.59
C VAL A 293 24.44 -6.57 23.60
N LYS A 294 24.75 -5.27 23.65
CA LYS A 294 25.81 -4.69 22.80
C LYS A 294 27.21 -5.22 23.13
N GLY A 295 27.49 -5.47 24.43
CA GLY A 295 28.73 -6.13 24.85
C GLY A 295 28.92 -7.50 24.25
N LEU A 296 27.83 -8.19 23.91
CA LEU A 296 27.81 -9.48 23.24
C LEU A 296 27.79 -9.36 21.70
N GLY A 297 27.75 -8.14 21.15
CA GLY A 297 27.62 -7.90 19.72
C GLY A 297 26.22 -8.23 19.16
N GLY A 298 25.20 -8.23 20.00
CA GLY A 298 23.79 -8.34 19.62
C GLY A 298 23.17 -7.00 19.27
N THR A 299 21.99 -7.02 18.65
CA THR A 299 21.21 -5.83 18.21
C THR A 299 20.03 -5.62 19.15
N VAL A 300 19.79 -4.38 19.59
CA VAL A 300 18.63 -4.04 20.43
C VAL A 300 17.55 -3.37 19.58
N VAL A 301 16.36 -3.95 19.60
CA VAL A 301 15.16 -3.47 18.90
C VAL A 301 14.12 -2.98 19.92
N ALA A 302 13.64 -1.76 19.73
CA ALA A 302 12.53 -1.18 20.50
C ALA A 302 11.27 -1.11 19.66
N ALA A 303 10.22 -1.83 20.04
CA ALA A 303 8.86 -1.57 19.54
C ALA A 303 8.27 -0.44 20.39
N THR A 304 7.75 0.64 19.75
CA THR A 304 7.40 1.86 20.49
C THR A 304 6.25 2.66 19.86
N ASP A 305 5.67 3.57 20.66
CA ASP A 305 4.58 4.47 20.29
C ASP A 305 5.11 5.89 20.07
N LEU A 306 4.97 6.42 18.85
CA LEU A 306 5.45 7.77 18.49
C LEU A 306 4.83 8.89 19.33
N LEU A 307 3.57 8.76 19.79
CA LEU A 307 2.93 9.77 20.62
C LEU A 307 3.55 9.80 22.01
N ALA A 308 3.78 8.62 22.61
CA ALA A 308 4.48 8.51 23.90
C ALA A 308 5.88 9.14 23.83
N LEU A 309 6.60 8.94 22.72
CA LEU A 309 7.95 9.49 22.52
C LEU A 309 8.00 11.02 22.48
N THR A 310 6.90 11.72 22.42
CA THR A 310 6.87 13.19 22.61
C THR A 310 7.08 13.60 24.08
N MET A 311 6.89 12.66 25.02
CA MET A 311 7.02 12.89 26.48
C MET A 311 8.12 12.06 27.12
N ILE A 312 8.36 10.83 26.67
CA ILE A 312 9.32 9.90 27.25
C ILE A 312 10.62 9.83 26.44
N ARG A 313 11.72 9.44 27.11
CA ARG A 313 13.05 9.26 26.47
C ARG A 313 12.93 8.37 25.24
N SER A 314 13.49 8.81 24.12
CA SER A 314 13.46 8.07 22.87
C SER A 314 14.37 6.83 22.89
N PRO A 315 14.11 5.81 22.07
CA PRO A 315 14.99 4.65 21.91
C PRO A 315 16.44 5.00 21.63
N GLY A 316 16.69 6.04 20.83
CA GLY A 316 18.05 6.52 20.55
C GLY A 316 18.76 7.05 21.80
N GLU A 317 18.03 7.75 22.71
CA GLU A 317 18.62 8.30 23.96
C GLU A 317 19.08 7.21 24.94
N TRP A 318 18.44 6.05 24.99
CA TRP A 318 18.88 4.93 25.83
C TRP A 318 19.62 3.83 25.05
N GLY A 319 19.92 4.08 23.77
CA GLY A 319 20.90 3.34 23.00
C GLY A 319 20.39 2.15 22.22
N ALA A 320 19.10 2.07 21.87
CA ALA A 320 18.60 1.07 20.91
C ALA A 320 19.27 1.24 19.53
N ASP A 321 19.38 0.15 18.79
CA ASP A 321 19.92 0.14 17.43
C ASP A 321 18.82 0.30 16.37
N ILE A 322 17.61 -0.20 16.68
CA ILE A 322 16.45 -0.20 15.80
C ILE A 322 15.23 0.20 16.61
N ALA A 323 14.35 1.04 16.03
CA ALA A 323 13.02 1.31 16.55
C ALA A 323 11.97 0.98 15.50
N VAL A 324 10.91 0.27 15.91
CA VAL A 324 9.76 -0.12 15.10
C VAL A 324 8.45 0.23 15.80
N GLY A 325 7.37 0.27 15.05
CA GLY A 325 6.02 0.52 15.55
C GLY A 325 5.11 0.91 14.42
N ASN A 326 3.96 1.53 14.75
CA ASN A 326 3.07 2.10 13.74
C ASN A 326 2.77 3.58 14.02
N SER A 327 2.38 4.32 12.99
CA SER A 327 2.06 5.76 13.11
C SER A 327 0.55 6.02 13.28
N GLY A 328 -0.23 5.03 13.71
CA GLY A 328 -1.69 5.13 13.88
C GLY A 328 -2.14 6.29 14.76
N ARG A 329 -1.38 6.61 15.83
CA ARG A 329 -1.62 7.76 16.70
C ARG A 329 -1.60 9.11 15.97
N PHE A 330 -1.05 9.16 14.78
CA PHE A 330 -0.89 10.39 14.00
C PHE A 330 -1.91 10.43 12.85
N GLY A 331 -3.18 10.44 13.20
CA GLY A 331 -4.29 10.64 12.28
C GLY A 331 -4.62 9.45 11.36
N VAL A 332 -4.30 8.22 11.74
CA VAL A 332 -4.69 7.03 10.99
C VAL A 332 -5.66 6.18 11.82
N PRO A 333 -6.92 6.05 11.39
CA PRO A 333 -7.92 5.28 12.13
C PRO A 333 -7.56 3.79 12.26
N PRO A 334 -8.07 3.08 13.30
CA PRO A 334 -7.76 1.66 13.51
C PRO A 334 -8.24 0.74 12.38
N GLY A 335 -9.33 1.07 11.66
CA GLY A 335 -9.78 0.41 10.45
C GLY A 335 -9.98 -1.08 10.53
N PHE A 336 -10.44 -1.60 11.67
CA PHE A 336 -10.53 -3.03 11.96
C PHE A 336 -9.21 -3.79 11.72
N GLY A 337 -8.07 -3.10 11.91
CA GLY A 337 -6.72 -3.64 11.74
C GLY A 337 -5.86 -2.94 10.71
N GLY A 338 -6.43 -2.09 9.89
CA GLY A 338 -5.64 -1.31 8.94
C GLY A 338 -6.39 -0.93 7.65
N PRO A 339 -5.63 -0.35 6.68
CA PRO A 339 -4.17 -0.32 6.61
C PRO A 339 -3.53 0.63 7.63
N GLN A 340 -2.29 0.34 8.02
CA GLN A 340 -1.49 1.20 8.92
C GLN A 340 -0.10 1.43 8.32
N ALA A 341 0.51 2.60 8.58
CA ALA A 341 1.90 2.85 8.24
C ALA A 341 2.80 2.46 9.41
N ALA A 342 3.49 1.34 9.31
CA ALA A 342 4.53 0.98 10.24
C ALA A 342 5.79 1.80 9.97
N PHE A 343 6.57 2.09 10.98
CA PHE A 343 7.86 2.74 10.83
C PHE A 343 9.01 1.80 11.19
N PHE A 344 10.17 2.13 10.64
CA PHE A 344 11.42 1.43 10.88
C PHE A 344 12.55 2.44 10.87
N ALA A 345 13.19 2.64 12.03
CA ALA A 345 14.33 3.54 12.16
C ALA A 345 15.56 2.77 12.67
N VAL A 346 16.75 3.18 12.23
CA VAL A 346 18.00 2.52 12.57
C VAL A 346 19.12 3.50 12.87
N SER A 347 20.13 3.03 13.63
CA SER A 347 21.42 3.70 13.78
C SER A 347 22.19 3.74 12.45
N ASP A 348 23.10 4.71 12.25
CA ASP A 348 23.85 4.90 11.00
C ASP A 348 24.60 3.64 10.54
N SER A 349 25.07 2.84 11.49
CA SER A 349 25.76 1.56 11.22
C SER A 349 24.91 0.56 10.42
N LEU A 350 23.58 0.65 10.51
CA LEU A 350 22.63 -0.26 9.87
C LEU A 350 21.97 0.31 8.61
N LYS A 351 22.25 1.56 8.23
CA LYS A 351 21.59 2.29 7.14
C LYS A 351 21.52 1.54 5.79
N ARG A 352 22.54 0.76 5.45
CA ARG A 352 22.58 -0.03 4.21
C ARG A 352 21.76 -1.33 4.29
N ARG A 353 21.20 -1.64 5.46
CA ARG A 353 20.46 -2.88 5.74
C ARG A 353 18.98 -2.63 6.06
N ILE A 354 18.55 -1.38 6.10
CA ILE A 354 17.15 -1.00 6.37
C ILE A 354 16.23 -1.56 5.27
N PRO A 355 15.12 -2.24 5.62
CA PRO A 355 14.15 -2.72 4.64
C PRO A 355 13.22 -1.60 4.19
N GLY A 356 12.50 -1.82 3.08
CA GLY A 356 11.52 -0.89 2.56
C GLY A 356 12.13 0.27 1.77
N ARG A 357 11.29 1.23 1.36
CA ARG A 357 11.71 2.35 0.52
C ARG A 357 12.33 3.46 1.36
N LEU A 358 13.35 4.09 0.80
CA LEU A 358 14.04 5.24 1.39
C LEU A 358 14.02 6.41 0.39
N ILE A 359 13.50 7.56 0.84
CA ILE A 359 13.53 8.78 0.05
C ILE A 359 14.85 9.50 0.32
N GLY A 360 15.52 9.90 -0.74
CA GLY A 360 16.76 10.68 -0.67
C GLY A 360 16.67 11.99 -1.41
N VAL A 361 17.50 12.94 -1.02
CA VAL A 361 17.70 14.20 -1.71
C VAL A 361 18.85 14.06 -2.71
N SER A 362 18.63 14.54 -3.92
CA SER A 362 19.63 14.67 -4.99
C SER A 362 19.50 16.05 -5.64
N ARG A 363 19.99 16.19 -6.85
CA ARG A 363 19.82 17.38 -7.67
C ARG A 363 19.35 17.00 -9.07
N ASP A 364 18.69 17.93 -9.74
CA ASP A 364 18.36 17.79 -11.17
C ASP A 364 19.52 18.23 -12.08
N ALA A 365 19.36 18.06 -13.40
CA ALA A 365 20.36 18.44 -14.39
C ALA A 365 20.71 19.95 -14.40
N ASN A 366 19.89 20.80 -13.77
CA ASN A 366 20.13 22.24 -13.59
C ASN A 366 20.76 22.55 -12.21
N GLY A 367 21.10 21.53 -11.41
CA GLY A 367 21.75 21.67 -10.12
C GLY A 367 20.80 21.96 -8.94
N ARG A 368 19.47 21.93 -9.15
CA ARG A 368 18.46 22.18 -8.10
C ARG A 368 18.16 20.93 -7.27
N PRO A 369 17.84 21.09 -5.98
CA PRO A 369 17.41 19.98 -5.14
C PRO A 369 16.23 19.22 -5.77
N ALA A 370 16.30 17.90 -5.74
CA ALA A 370 15.26 17.02 -6.25
C ALA A 370 15.19 15.74 -5.40
N TYR A 371 13.98 15.26 -5.15
CA TYR A 371 13.75 14.06 -4.36
C TYR A 371 13.71 12.82 -5.26
N ARG A 372 14.16 11.68 -4.72
CA ARG A 372 14.20 10.41 -5.44
C ARG A 372 14.08 9.23 -4.47
N LEU A 373 13.82 8.03 -5.00
CA LEU A 373 14.02 6.79 -4.27
C LEU A 373 15.53 6.50 -4.20
N ALA A 374 16.08 6.39 -3.00
CA ALA A 374 17.48 6.01 -2.81
C ALA A 374 17.68 4.51 -3.05
N LEU A 375 18.84 4.11 -3.61
CA LEU A 375 19.18 2.72 -3.83
C LEU A 375 19.38 1.97 -2.51
N GLN A 376 18.68 0.87 -2.35
CA GLN A 376 18.80 -0.05 -1.21
C GLN A 376 19.53 -1.32 -1.64
N THR A 377 20.58 -1.70 -0.92
CA THR A 377 21.40 -2.88 -1.28
C THR A 377 20.68 -4.22 -1.04
N ARG A 378 19.51 -4.22 -0.40
CA ARG A 378 18.73 -5.41 -0.04
C ARG A 378 17.44 -5.60 -0.84
N GLU A 379 17.11 -4.70 -1.75
CA GLU A 379 15.91 -4.79 -2.54
C GLU A 379 15.90 -6.02 -3.45
N GLN A 380 14.72 -6.66 -3.57
CA GLN A 380 14.57 -7.89 -4.33
C GLN A 380 14.93 -7.74 -5.81
N HIS A 381 14.78 -6.58 -6.42
CA HIS A 381 15.14 -6.35 -7.83
C HIS A 381 16.66 -6.26 -8.07
N ILE A 382 17.46 -6.05 -7.00
CA ILE A 382 18.93 -6.03 -7.08
C ILE A 382 19.52 -7.40 -6.73
N ARG A 383 19.00 -8.05 -5.68
CA ARG A 383 19.60 -9.26 -5.10
C ARG A 383 18.86 -10.55 -5.39
N ARG A 384 17.61 -10.53 -5.88
CA ARG A 384 16.77 -11.69 -6.19
C ARG A 384 16.85 -12.80 -5.11
N GLU A 385 17.45 -13.95 -5.42
CA GLU A 385 17.62 -15.10 -4.51
C GLU A 385 18.49 -14.83 -3.28
N LYS A 386 19.20 -13.69 -3.23
CA LYS A 386 19.98 -13.25 -2.07
C LYS A 386 19.29 -12.16 -1.25
N ALA A 387 18.09 -11.77 -1.63
CA ALA A 387 17.28 -10.81 -0.87
C ALA A 387 16.82 -11.42 0.45
N THR A 388 16.84 -10.62 1.52
CA THR A 388 16.38 -11.03 2.85
C THR A 388 15.02 -10.43 3.22
N SER A 389 14.46 -9.61 2.34
CA SER A 389 13.12 -9.02 2.44
C SER A 389 12.45 -9.05 1.08
N ASN A 390 11.16 -9.32 1.03
CA ASN A 390 10.35 -9.30 -0.18
C ASN A 390 9.51 -8.01 -0.30
N ILE A 391 9.66 -7.05 0.60
CA ILE A 391 8.88 -5.80 0.60
C ILE A 391 9.16 -5.03 -0.68
N CYS A 392 8.10 -4.83 -1.48
CA CYS A 392 8.15 -4.11 -2.76
C CYS A 392 7.55 -2.70 -2.62
N THR A 393 6.43 -2.61 -1.92
CA THR A 393 5.68 -1.38 -1.67
C THR A 393 5.46 -1.20 -0.17
N ALA A 394 5.06 0.02 0.25
CA ALA A 394 4.83 0.39 1.64
C ALA A 394 3.50 1.15 1.77
N GLN A 395 3.06 1.45 2.99
CA GLN A 395 1.80 2.15 3.27
C GLN A 395 1.96 3.68 3.07
N ALA A 396 2.22 4.10 1.84
CA ALA A 396 2.62 5.47 1.54
C ALA A 396 1.51 6.51 1.83
N LEU A 397 0.24 6.24 1.49
CA LEU A 397 -0.86 7.18 1.73
C LEU A 397 -1.01 7.48 3.23
N LEU A 398 -0.93 6.46 4.07
CA LEU A 398 -1.06 6.59 5.52
C LEU A 398 0.17 7.24 6.15
N ALA A 399 1.37 6.99 5.58
CA ALA A 399 2.58 7.71 5.94
C ALA A 399 2.46 9.21 5.62
N ASN A 400 1.89 9.56 4.45
CA ASN A 400 1.59 10.95 4.10
C ASN A 400 0.57 11.58 5.05
N MET A 401 -0.49 10.85 5.45
CA MET A 401 -1.44 11.34 6.46
C MET A 401 -0.77 11.62 7.79
N SER A 402 0.07 10.68 8.27
CA SER A 402 0.80 10.85 9.53
C SER A 402 1.79 12.02 9.49
N ALA A 403 2.48 12.20 8.36
CA ALA A 403 3.35 13.36 8.14
C ALA A 403 2.56 14.68 8.20
N MET A 404 1.40 14.75 7.51
CA MET A 404 0.53 15.94 7.53
C MET A 404 -0.07 16.21 8.91
N TYR A 405 -0.38 15.16 9.68
CA TYR A 405 -0.81 15.30 11.08
C TYR A 405 0.30 15.96 11.92
N ALA A 406 1.54 15.48 11.79
CA ALA A 406 2.68 16.05 12.51
C ALA A 406 3.00 17.50 12.06
N VAL A 407 2.89 17.78 10.75
CA VAL A 407 3.05 19.15 10.19
C VAL A 407 1.97 20.09 10.74
N TYR A 408 0.73 19.63 10.87
CA TYR A 408 -0.40 20.44 11.35
C TYR A 408 -0.30 20.76 12.84
N HIS A 409 0.01 19.76 13.67
CA HIS A 409 0.10 19.94 15.13
C HIS A 409 1.43 20.53 15.60
N GLY A 410 2.51 20.24 14.88
CA GLY A 410 3.86 20.61 15.27
C GLY A 410 4.32 19.96 16.59
N PRO A 411 5.57 20.21 17.02
CA PRO A 411 6.11 19.57 18.24
C PRO A 411 5.31 19.92 19.50
N VAL A 412 4.85 21.18 19.61
CA VAL A 412 4.07 21.64 20.77
C VAL A 412 2.69 21.00 20.82
N GLY A 413 1.99 20.95 19.68
CA GLY A 413 0.65 20.33 19.60
C GLY A 413 0.70 18.85 19.90
N LEU A 414 1.67 18.10 19.35
CA LEU A 414 1.85 16.68 19.63
C LEU A 414 2.13 16.42 21.12
N ARG A 415 3.01 17.20 21.75
CA ARG A 415 3.26 17.07 23.18
C ARG A 415 2.00 17.33 24.01
N ARG A 416 1.19 18.35 23.65
CA ARG A 416 -0.07 18.65 24.34
C ARG A 416 -1.09 17.53 24.24
N ILE A 417 -1.20 16.89 23.04
CA ILE A 417 -2.05 15.71 22.84
C ILE A 417 -1.60 14.59 23.79
N ALA A 418 -0.30 14.25 23.80
CA ALA A 418 0.26 13.22 24.65
C ALA A 418 0.08 13.53 26.14
N ALA A 419 0.37 14.75 26.58
CA ALA A 419 0.24 15.18 27.98
C ALA A 419 -1.23 15.14 28.44
N ARG A 420 -2.19 15.49 27.56
CA ARG A 420 -3.61 15.36 27.86
C ARG A 420 -4.01 13.90 28.04
N VAL A 421 -3.56 13.00 27.17
CA VAL A 421 -3.80 11.56 27.29
C VAL A 421 -3.24 11.03 28.62
N HIS A 422 -1.99 11.38 28.94
CA HIS A 422 -1.38 10.99 30.22
C HIS A 422 -2.11 11.57 31.44
N ALA A 423 -2.53 12.83 31.38
CA ALA A 423 -3.30 13.46 32.47
C ALA A 423 -4.64 12.74 32.73
N LEU A 424 -5.38 12.39 31.64
CA LEU A 424 -6.61 11.62 31.75
C LEU A 424 -6.35 10.23 32.35
N THR A 425 -5.23 9.57 31.94
CA THR A 425 -4.83 8.27 32.50
C THR A 425 -4.53 8.35 33.98
N ARG A 426 -3.86 9.42 34.45
CA ARG A 426 -3.61 9.67 35.88
C ARG A 426 -4.90 9.89 36.68
N ILE A 427 -5.88 10.57 36.10
CA ILE A 427 -7.21 10.75 36.70
C ILE A 427 -7.91 9.40 36.86
N VAL A 428 -7.94 8.60 35.78
CA VAL A 428 -8.54 7.25 35.79
C VAL A 428 -7.81 6.36 36.83
N HIS A 429 -6.49 6.40 36.85
CA HIS A 429 -5.69 5.68 37.86
C HIS A 429 -6.14 6.01 39.29
N ALA A 430 -6.21 7.30 39.65
CA ALA A 430 -6.58 7.75 40.97
C ALA A 430 -8.03 7.37 41.36
N GLU A 431 -8.97 7.46 40.43
CA GLU A 431 -10.36 7.05 40.65
C GLU A 431 -10.49 5.52 40.83
N ILE A 432 -9.77 4.71 40.06
CA ILE A 432 -9.74 3.25 40.17
C ILE A 432 -9.17 2.82 41.51
N GLU A 433 -8.08 3.43 41.98
CA GLU A 433 -7.52 3.17 43.30
C GLU A 433 -8.47 3.60 44.44
N ALA A 434 -9.17 4.75 44.31
CA ALA A 434 -10.19 5.18 45.26
C ALA A 434 -11.37 4.21 45.36
N LEU A 435 -11.66 3.46 44.28
CA LEU A 435 -12.62 2.35 44.29
C LEU A 435 -12.07 1.08 44.96
N GLY A 436 -10.79 1.06 45.37
CA GLY A 436 -10.17 -0.06 46.07
C GLY A 436 -9.57 -1.12 45.19
N TYR A 437 -9.42 -0.86 43.89
CA TYR A 437 -8.66 -1.70 42.98
C TYR A 437 -7.18 -1.40 43.08
N HIS A 438 -6.33 -2.35 42.74
CA HIS A 438 -4.88 -2.19 42.67
C HIS A 438 -4.46 -2.06 41.19
N VAL A 439 -3.73 -1.00 40.86
CA VAL A 439 -3.11 -0.83 39.52
C VAL A 439 -1.69 -1.37 39.56
N SER A 440 -1.36 -2.29 38.67
CA SER A 440 -0.11 -3.06 38.71
C SER A 440 1.10 -2.25 38.26
N ASN A 441 0.97 -1.33 37.33
CA ASN A 441 2.07 -0.54 36.77
C ASN A 441 2.25 0.80 37.51
N LYS A 442 3.50 1.09 37.96
CA LYS A 442 3.84 2.32 38.70
C LYS A 442 4.13 3.50 37.77
N ASN A 443 4.86 3.25 36.68
CA ASN A 443 5.21 4.24 35.69
C ASN A 443 4.49 3.84 34.40
N PHE A 444 3.69 4.75 33.87
CA PHE A 444 2.85 4.50 32.71
C PHE A 444 2.71 5.77 31.84
N PHE A 445 2.30 5.59 30.58
CA PHE A 445 1.91 6.70 29.72
C PHE A 445 0.38 6.79 29.61
N ASP A 446 -0.28 5.85 28.96
CA ASP A 446 -1.71 5.85 28.62
C ASP A 446 -2.44 4.54 28.95
N THR A 447 -1.71 3.51 29.37
CA THR A 447 -2.23 2.16 29.57
C THR A 447 -2.07 1.72 31.02
N LEU A 448 -3.15 1.15 31.58
CA LEU A 448 -3.20 0.63 32.95
C LEU A 448 -3.59 -0.85 32.94
N THR A 449 -2.93 -1.63 33.80
CA THR A 449 -3.31 -3.01 34.11
C THR A 449 -3.81 -3.08 35.55
N ILE A 450 -5.05 -3.54 35.76
CA ILE A 450 -5.80 -3.42 36.98
C ILE A 450 -6.13 -4.82 37.51
N ALA A 451 -5.77 -5.12 38.73
CA ALA A 451 -6.17 -6.34 39.45
C ALA A 451 -7.66 -6.27 39.77
N ALA A 452 -8.48 -7.06 39.11
CA ALA A 452 -9.93 -7.08 39.21
C ALA A 452 -10.52 -8.40 38.70
N ASN A 453 -11.72 -8.74 39.15
CA ASN A 453 -12.48 -9.83 38.52
C ASN A 453 -12.87 -9.41 37.11
N ALA A 454 -12.18 -9.97 36.10
CA ALA A 454 -12.30 -9.58 34.70
C ALA A 454 -13.75 -9.76 34.19
N GLU A 455 -14.41 -10.86 34.50
CA GLU A 455 -15.77 -11.14 34.04
C GLU A 455 -16.76 -10.06 34.50
N LYS A 456 -16.73 -9.66 35.79
CA LYS A 456 -17.61 -8.64 36.33
C LYS A 456 -17.34 -7.27 35.74
N VAL A 457 -16.07 -6.92 35.56
CA VAL A 457 -15.70 -5.61 35.00
C VAL A 457 -16.06 -5.54 33.53
N HIS A 458 -15.81 -6.59 32.74
CA HIS A 458 -16.21 -6.64 31.31
C HIS A 458 -17.73 -6.57 31.14
N ALA A 459 -18.51 -7.30 31.95
CA ALA A 459 -19.96 -7.23 31.88
C ALA A 459 -20.50 -5.82 32.16
N ALA A 460 -19.96 -5.13 33.18
CA ALA A 460 -20.31 -3.74 33.50
C ALA A 460 -19.87 -2.78 32.38
N ALA A 461 -18.68 -2.95 31.82
CA ALA A 461 -18.15 -2.12 30.74
C ALA A 461 -18.99 -2.24 29.47
N VAL A 462 -19.30 -3.45 29.02
CA VAL A 462 -20.16 -3.70 27.85
C VAL A 462 -21.55 -3.07 28.06
N SER A 463 -22.12 -3.19 29.27
CA SER A 463 -23.39 -2.55 29.61
C SER A 463 -23.32 -1.00 29.54
N ALA A 464 -22.13 -0.42 29.77
CA ALA A 464 -21.86 1.00 29.63
C ALA A 464 -21.44 1.42 28.19
N GLY A 465 -21.45 0.50 27.22
CA GLY A 465 -21.03 0.73 25.84
C GLY A 465 -19.50 0.79 25.63
N ILE A 466 -18.73 0.10 26.48
CA ILE A 466 -17.26 0.16 26.53
C ILE A 466 -16.64 -1.23 26.31
N ASN A 467 -15.56 -1.29 25.55
CA ASN A 467 -14.69 -2.47 25.44
C ASN A 467 -13.37 -2.24 26.18
N LEU A 468 -12.99 -3.21 27.02
CA LEU A 468 -11.73 -3.26 27.75
C LEU A 468 -10.89 -4.45 27.27
N ARG A 469 -9.59 -4.43 27.55
CA ARG A 469 -8.70 -5.57 27.28
C ARG A 469 -8.85 -6.63 28.37
N HIS A 470 -9.12 -7.87 27.96
CA HIS A 470 -9.01 -9.04 28.84
C HIS A 470 -7.54 -9.45 28.93
N VAL A 471 -6.94 -9.33 30.11
CA VAL A 471 -5.54 -9.73 30.35
C VAL A 471 -5.48 -11.15 30.94
N SER A 472 -6.23 -11.39 32.02
CA SER A 472 -6.40 -12.68 32.67
C SER A 472 -7.73 -12.69 33.45
N PRO A 473 -8.17 -13.80 34.04
CA PRO A 473 -9.37 -13.81 34.88
C PRO A 473 -9.31 -12.82 36.06
N GLU A 474 -8.10 -12.46 36.52
CA GLU A 474 -7.82 -11.58 37.65
C GLU A 474 -7.32 -10.18 37.25
N HIS A 475 -7.16 -9.91 35.94
CA HIS A 475 -6.63 -8.63 35.46
C HIS A 475 -7.37 -8.11 34.23
N VAL A 476 -7.63 -6.80 34.25
CA VAL A 476 -8.21 -6.05 33.13
C VAL A 476 -7.24 -4.97 32.67
N GLY A 477 -7.05 -4.81 31.39
CA GLY A 477 -6.27 -3.74 30.80
C GLY A 477 -7.16 -2.65 30.20
N LEU A 478 -6.70 -1.41 30.25
CA LEU A 478 -7.31 -0.29 29.54
C LEU A 478 -6.24 0.67 29.00
N SER A 479 -6.50 1.22 27.83
CA SER A 479 -5.61 2.21 27.18
C SER A 479 -6.43 3.41 26.72
N LEU A 480 -5.97 4.62 27.05
CA LEU A 480 -6.60 5.86 26.64
C LEU A 480 -5.99 6.40 25.35
N ASP A 481 -6.78 7.18 24.62
CA ASP A 481 -6.34 7.84 23.41
C ASP A 481 -6.76 9.32 23.38
N GLU A 482 -6.38 10.06 22.35
CA GLU A 482 -6.65 11.50 22.24
C GLU A 482 -8.14 11.86 22.12
N THR A 483 -8.99 10.89 21.74
CA THR A 483 -10.41 11.12 21.55
C THR A 483 -11.23 11.01 22.85
N VAL A 484 -10.58 10.61 23.96
CA VAL A 484 -11.23 10.42 25.26
C VAL A 484 -11.71 11.75 25.85
N THR A 485 -12.96 11.75 26.30
CA THR A 485 -13.66 12.90 26.90
C THR A 485 -13.97 12.66 28.38
N LEU A 486 -14.41 13.71 29.10
CA LEU A 486 -14.88 13.57 30.50
C LEU A 486 -16.05 12.55 30.59
N LYS A 487 -16.94 12.51 29.58
CA LYS A 487 -18.03 11.53 29.53
C LYS A 487 -17.50 10.09 29.49
N ASP A 488 -16.43 9.87 28.69
CA ASP A 488 -15.80 8.55 28.58
C ASP A 488 -15.13 8.15 29.91
N VAL A 489 -14.41 9.07 30.55
CA VAL A 489 -13.80 8.83 31.87
C VAL A 489 -14.86 8.49 32.90
N HIS A 490 -15.96 9.25 32.96
CA HIS A 490 -17.08 9.00 33.87
C HIS A 490 -17.71 7.61 33.63
N ALA A 491 -17.97 7.23 32.38
CA ALA A 491 -18.52 5.93 32.03
C ALA A 491 -17.55 4.78 32.40
N LEU A 492 -16.26 4.96 32.12
CA LEU A 492 -15.20 4.00 32.44
C LEU A 492 -15.10 3.75 33.96
N VAL A 493 -14.97 4.82 34.76
CA VAL A 493 -14.92 4.74 36.21
C VAL A 493 -16.23 4.16 36.78
N GLY A 494 -17.38 4.53 36.20
CA GLY A 494 -18.68 4.00 36.56
C GLY A 494 -18.80 2.48 36.38
N ALA A 495 -18.22 1.92 35.31
CA ALA A 495 -18.19 0.48 35.06
C ALA A 495 -17.40 -0.26 36.17
N PHE A 496 -16.25 0.27 36.59
CA PHE A 496 -15.48 -0.30 37.71
C PHE A 496 -16.23 -0.16 39.05
N ALA A 497 -16.89 0.97 39.28
CA ALA A 497 -17.70 1.17 40.48
C ALA A 497 -18.85 0.16 40.53
N GLN A 498 -19.58 -0.04 39.44
CA GLN A 498 -20.65 -1.03 39.33
C GLN A 498 -20.14 -2.47 39.60
N ALA A 499 -18.99 -2.85 39.01
CA ALA A 499 -18.38 -4.16 39.24
C ALA A 499 -17.95 -4.35 40.71
N ALA A 500 -17.58 -3.28 41.42
CA ALA A 500 -17.26 -3.27 42.84
C ALA A 500 -18.49 -3.23 43.78
N GLY A 501 -19.70 -3.06 43.23
CA GLY A 501 -20.90 -2.82 44.01
C GLY A 501 -20.89 -1.47 44.76
N LYS A 502 -20.17 -0.49 44.22
CA LYS A 502 -20.00 0.88 44.81
C LYS A 502 -20.82 1.90 44.03
N THR A 503 -21.07 3.05 44.64
CA THR A 503 -21.64 4.23 43.99
C THR A 503 -20.60 4.79 43.04
N GLY A 504 -20.97 5.10 41.79
CA GLY A 504 -20.10 5.71 40.79
C GLY A 504 -19.70 7.16 41.18
N THR A 505 -18.56 7.60 40.69
CA THR A 505 -18.04 8.98 40.88
C THR A 505 -18.79 9.90 39.89
N THR A 506 -19.22 11.09 40.31
CA THR A 506 -19.86 12.07 39.40
C THR A 506 -18.82 12.79 38.55
N SER A 507 -19.27 13.42 37.44
CA SER A 507 -18.38 14.23 36.61
C SER A 507 -17.74 15.39 37.38
N GLU A 508 -18.49 16.01 38.34
CA GLU A 508 -17.96 17.09 39.19
C GLU A 508 -16.87 16.60 40.13
N GLN A 509 -17.01 15.39 40.67
CA GLN A 509 -15.98 14.75 41.52
C GLN A 509 -14.73 14.42 40.71
N ILE A 510 -14.88 13.91 39.47
CA ILE A 510 -13.74 13.67 38.57
C ILE A 510 -13.00 14.97 38.26
N VAL A 511 -13.71 16.07 38.00
CA VAL A 511 -13.11 17.39 37.78
C VAL A 511 -12.44 17.90 39.06
N ALA A 512 -13.03 17.65 40.26
CA ALA A 512 -12.38 17.98 41.53
C ALA A 512 -11.07 17.19 41.74
N ARG A 513 -11.08 15.90 41.43
CA ARG A 513 -9.89 15.02 41.44
C ARG A 513 -8.78 15.54 40.52
N SER A 514 -9.11 16.02 39.32
CA SER A 514 -8.09 16.57 38.41
C SER A 514 -7.35 17.78 39.07
N ARG A 515 -8.09 18.63 39.75
CA ARG A 515 -7.52 19.80 40.48
C ARG A 515 -6.66 19.38 41.68
N GLU A 516 -7.11 18.38 42.47
CA GLU A 516 -6.32 17.79 43.54
C GLU A 516 -4.99 17.20 43.06
N LEU A 517 -4.97 16.60 41.86
CA LEU A 517 -3.78 16.09 41.23
C LEU A 517 -2.91 17.16 40.54
N GLY A 518 -3.33 18.43 40.58
CA GLY A 518 -2.64 19.54 39.90
C GLY A 518 -2.69 19.42 38.38
N LEU A 519 -3.74 18.78 37.83
CA LEU A 519 -3.92 18.57 36.42
C LEU A 519 -4.94 19.57 35.87
N ASP A 520 -4.45 20.68 35.33
CA ASP A 520 -5.22 21.72 34.68
C ASP A 520 -4.60 22.09 33.31
N ALA A 521 -5.24 23.00 32.59
CA ALA A 521 -4.78 23.43 31.28
C ALA A 521 -3.37 24.03 31.27
N SER A 522 -2.91 24.59 32.38
CA SER A 522 -1.57 25.19 32.52
C SER A 522 -0.49 24.15 32.84
N SER A 523 -0.83 23.09 33.55
CA SER A 523 0.08 22.02 33.95
C SER A 523 0.41 21.04 32.81
N VAL A 524 -0.45 20.95 31.77
CA VAL A 524 -0.26 20.02 30.65
C VAL A 524 1.08 20.24 29.92
N ASP A 525 1.51 21.50 29.78
CA ASP A 525 2.78 21.81 29.10
C ASP A 525 4.02 21.40 29.92
N THR A 526 3.89 21.25 31.24
CA THR A 526 4.98 20.89 32.18
C THR A 526 4.85 19.48 32.77
N LEU A 527 3.85 18.73 32.34
CA LEU A 527 3.59 17.39 32.86
C LEU A 527 4.74 16.44 32.55
N GLU A 528 5.18 15.69 33.58
CA GLU A 528 6.31 14.76 33.51
C GLU A 528 5.90 13.35 33.88
N ILE A 529 6.66 12.36 33.39
CA ILE A 529 6.48 10.92 33.67
C ILE A 529 7.69 10.39 34.46
N GLY A 530 7.86 10.89 35.68
CA GLY A 530 8.93 10.43 36.56
C GLY A 530 10.33 10.51 35.92
N GLY A 531 11.16 9.48 36.13
CA GLY A 531 12.52 9.41 35.57
C GLY A 531 12.59 9.10 34.06
N PHE A 532 11.47 9.05 33.34
CA PHE A 532 11.39 8.70 31.91
C PHE A 532 11.22 9.91 31.00
N ASN A 533 11.31 11.13 31.53
CA ASN A 533 11.07 12.32 30.72
C ASN A 533 12.02 12.46 29.54
N ARG A 534 11.48 12.83 28.38
CA ARG A 534 12.26 13.19 27.21
C ARG A 534 13.04 14.48 27.46
N THR A 535 14.32 14.48 27.14
CA THR A 535 15.20 15.65 27.29
C THR A 535 15.65 16.20 25.92
N SER A 536 15.63 15.37 24.87
CA SER A 536 16.00 15.76 23.52
C SER A 536 14.87 16.53 22.82
N LYS A 537 15.25 17.53 22.03
CA LYS A 537 14.33 18.23 21.13
C LYS A 537 13.93 17.32 19.95
N TYR A 538 12.81 17.63 19.31
CA TYR A 538 12.32 16.92 18.14
C TYR A 538 11.52 17.86 17.23
N LEU A 539 11.41 17.49 15.94
CA LEU A 539 10.66 18.21 14.90
C LEU A 539 11.04 19.70 14.80
N GLU A 540 12.35 20.01 14.84
CA GLU A 540 12.87 21.38 14.74
C GLU A 540 12.85 21.92 13.31
N GLN A 541 12.64 21.06 12.28
CA GLN A 541 12.63 21.47 10.89
C GLN A 541 11.46 22.42 10.57
N PRO A 542 11.65 23.40 9.66
CA PRO A 542 10.65 24.44 9.36
C PRO A 542 9.28 23.91 8.99
N VAL A 543 9.20 22.78 8.28
CA VAL A 543 7.95 22.17 7.83
C VAL A 543 7.01 21.82 8.99
N PHE A 544 7.54 21.41 10.15
CA PHE A 544 6.75 21.08 11.35
C PHE A 544 6.44 22.31 12.22
N ASN A 545 6.89 23.51 11.84
CA ASN A 545 6.76 24.74 12.62
C ASN A 545 6.07 25.89 11.85
N LYS A 546 5.45 25.58 10.69
CA LYS A 546 4.91 26.58 9.79
C LYS A 546 3.42 26.43 9.48
N TYR A 547 2.90 25.24 9.25
CA TYR A 547 1.59 25.03 8.65
C TYR A 547 0.51 24.64 9.68
N HIS A 548 0.33 25.46 10.72
CA HIS A 548 -0.57 25.17 11.84
C HIS A 548 -2.00 25.69 11.67
N SER A 549 -2.28 26.49 10.64
CA SER A 549 -3.64 26.87 10.29
C SER A 549 -4.20 25.97 9.18
N GLU A 550 -5.53 25.76 9.16
CA GLU A 550 -6.18 24.96 8.12
C GLU A 550 -5.86 25.50 6.72
N THR A 551 -5.90 26.82 6.54
CA THR A 551 -5.59 27.46 5.26
C THR A 551 -4.15 27.23 4.80
N ASP A 552 -3.17 27.34 5.71
CA ASP A 552 -1.77 27.12 5.36
C ASP A 552 -1.50 25.66 5.02
N LEU A 553 -2.04 24.71 5.82
CA LEU A 553 -1.88 23.30 5.54
C LEU A 553 -2.56 22.90 4.22
N LEU A 554 -3.79 23.40 3.95
CA LEU A 554 -4.46 23.15 2.68
C LEU A 554 -3.65 23.61 1.47
N ARG A 555 -3.08 24.83 1.54
CA ARG A 555 -2.21 25.35 0.49
C ARG A 555 -0.93 24.53 0.34
N TYR A 556 -0.36 24.05 1.44
CA TYR A 556 0.81 23.18 1.40
C TYR A 556 0.47 21.85 0.72
N ILE A 557 -0.62 21.16 1.12
CA ILE A 557 -1.08 19.92 0.47
C ILE A 557 -1.27 20.12 -1.03
N HIS A 558 -1.93 21.21 -1.44
CA HIS A 558 -2.13 21.53 -2.86
C HIS A 558 -0.82 21.84 -3.60
N SER A 559 0.12 22.52 -2.95
CA SER A 559 1.44 22.82 -3.55
C SER A 559 2.24 21.54 -3.81
N LEU A 560 2.10 20.53 -2.96
CA LEU A 560 2.69 19.21 -3.17
C LEU A 560 1.99 18.46 -4.31
N GLN A 561 0.67 18.41 -4.28
CA GLN A 561 -0.12 17.74 -5.32
C GLN A 561 0.16 18.30 -6.72
N ALA A 562 0.35 19.60 -6.83
CA ALA A 562 0.65 20.28 -8.12
C ALA A 562 2.00 19.88 -8.73
N LYS A 563 2.91 19.30 -7.94
CA LYS A 563 4.21 18.77 -8.39
C LYS A 563 4.10 17.34 -8.97
N ASP A 564 2.94 16.70 -8.85
CA ASP A 564 2.75 15.29 -9.17
C ASP A 564 1.78 15.08 -10.33
N LEU A 565 2.07 14.08 -11.15
CA LEU A 565 1.12 13.54 -12.12
C LEU A 565 0.36 12.37 -11.48
N SER A 566 -0.96 12.36 -11.64
CA SER A 566 -1.84 11.30 -11.14
C SER A 566 -2.91 10.91 -12.16
N LEU A 567 -3.70 9.87 -11.88
CA LEU A 567 -4.81 9.44 -12.75
C LEU A 567 -5.90 10.50 -12.92
N THR A 568 -5.89 11.57 -12.12
CA THR A 568 -6.82 12.69 -12.30
C THR A 568 -6.42 13.62 -13.44
N THR A 569 -5.19 13.53 -13.93
CA THR A 569 -4.63 14.40 -14.97
C THR A 569 -4.30 13.67 -16.27
N ALA A 570 -3.94 12.40 -16.22
CA ALA A 570 -3.61 11.59 -17.38
C ALA A 570 -3.65 10.09 -17.08
N MET A 571 -3.68 9.28 -18.13
CA MET A 571 -3.44 7.84 -18.06
C MET A 571 -2.04 7.54 -17.50
N ILE A 572 -1.93 6.47 -16.70
CA ILE A 572 -0.66 5.94 -16.21
C ILE A 572 -0.48 4.53 -16.78
N PRO A 573 0.17 4.35 -17.95
CA PRO A 573 0.26 3.06 -18.66
C PRO A 573 1.36 2.16 -18.07
N LEU A 574 1.35 1.97 -16.76
CA LEU A 574 2.40 1.31 -15.98
C LEU A 574 2.14 -0.20 -15.88
N GLY A 575 2.77 -1.00 -16.72
CA GLY A 575 2.71 -2.47 -16.63
C GLY A 575 3.71 -3.04 -15.59
N SER A 576 3.40 -4.07 -14.96
CA SER A 576 2.19 -4.82 -14.60
C SER A 576 1.57 -4.26 -13.32
N CYS A 577 0.97 -3.10 -13.37
CA CYS A 577 0.46 -2.40 -12.19
C CYS A 577 -1.06 -2.18 -12.21
N THR A 578 -1.69 -2.35 -13.37
CA THR A 578 -3.15 -2.18 -13.57
C THR A 578 -3.65 -0.86 -13.00
N MET A 579 -3.14 0.26 -13.56
CA MET A 579 -3.42 1.61 -13.08
C MET A 579 -4.80 2.09 -13.56
N LYS A 580 -5.86 1.62 -12.93
CA LYS A 580 -7.22 2.06 -13.24
C LYS A 580 -7.71 3.14 -12.29
N LEU A 581 -8.55 4.06 -12.79
CA LEU A 581 -9.20 5.03 -11.94
C LEU A 581 -10.18 4.35 -10.98
N ASN A 582 -10.01 4.65 -9.70
CA ASN A 582 -10.86 4.09 -8.64
C ASN A 582 -12.27 4.69 -8.70
N SER A 583 -13.28 3.83 -8.51
CA SER A 583 -14.67 4.27 -8.41
C SER A 583 -14.88 5.13 -7.18
N THR A 584 -15.50 6.30 -7.34
CA THR A 584 -15.86 7.17 -6.22
C THR A 584 -16.85 6.48 -5.28
N SER A 585 -17.83 5.75 -5.82
CA SER A 585 -18.82 5.02 -5.03
C SER A 585 -18.19 3.93 -4.15
N SER A 586 -17.16 3.23 -4.64
CA SER A 586 -16.45 2.23 -3.84
C SER A 586 -15.63 2.85 -2.68
N MET A 587 -15.18 4.09 -2.83
CA MET A 587 -14.41 4.79 -1.81
C MET A 587 -15.28 5.33 -0.65
N GLN A 588 -16.57 5.57 -0.88
CA GLN A 588 -17.47 6.18 0.13
C GLN A 588 -17.61 5.35 1.41
N LEU A 589 -17.55 4.03 1.30
CA LEU A 589 -17.70 3.15 2.45
C LEU A 589 -16.54 3.27 3.44
N LEU A 590 -15.32 3.53 2.95
CA LEU A 590 -14.12 3.66 3.77
C LEU A 590 -14.24 4.79 4.82
N SER A 591 -14.92 5.89 4.48
CA SER A 591 -15.06 7.06 5.36
C SER A 591 -16.16 6.93 6.42
N LYS A 592 -16.94 5.83 6.41
CA LYS A 592 -17.98 5.60 7.43
C LYS A 592 -17.36 5.15 8.77
N PRO A 593 -17.74 5.80 9.90
CA PRO A 593 -17.21 5.43 11.22
C PRO A 593 -17.41 3.95 11.57
N GLU A 594 -18.52 3.35 11.13
CA GLU A 594 -18.85 1.93 11.34
C GLU A 594 -17.85 0.98 10.68
N TYR A 595 -17.00 1.46 9.77
CA TYR A 595 -15.89 0.71 9.19
C TYR A 595 -14.54 1.20 9.73
N HIS A 596 -14.23 2.50 9.67
CA HIS A 596 -12.88 2.95 9.98
C HIS A 596 -12.57 3.05 11.48
N ALA A 597 -13.57 3.22 12.36
CA ALA A 597 -13.36 3.39 13.80
C ALA A 597 -13.42 2.09 14.61
N VAL A 598 -13.59 0.93 13.95
CA VAL A 598 -13.71 -0.36 14.64
C VAL A 598 -12.33 -0.90 15.03
N HIS A 599 -12.22 -1.34 16.30
CA HIS A 599 -10.98 -1.94 16.81
C HIS A 599 -10.82 -3.39 16.31
N PRO A 600 -9.63 -3.85 15.85
CA PRO A 600 -9.44 -5.20 15.28
C PRO A 600 -9.68 -6.35 16.26
N PHE A 601 -9.60 -6.08 17.56
CA PHE A 601 -9.81 -7.07 18.62
C PHE A 601 -11.14 -6.87 19.36
N ALA A 602 -12.07 -6.14 18.76
CA ALA A 602 -13.44 -6.08 19.28
C ALA A 602 -14.09 -7.48 19.26
N PRO A 603 -14.96 -7.84 20.22
CA PRO A 603 -15.69 -9.10 20.21
C PRO A 603 -16.45 -9.32 18.90
N LEU A 604 -16.45 -10.56 18.38
CA LEU A 604 -17.00 -10.89 17.06
C LEU A 604 -18.51 -10.62 16.93
N ASP A 605 -19.26 -10.72 18.03
CA ASP A 605 -20.69 -10.38 18.09
C ASP A 605 -20.96 -8.86 17.99
N GLN A 606 -19.93 -8.06 18.03
CA GLN A 606 -20.01 -6.61 17.82
C GLN A 606 -19.61 -6.17 16.41
N VAL A 607 -19.08 -7.07 15.59
CA VAL A 607 -18.54 -6.77 14.25
C VAL A 607 -19.17 -7.67 13.17
N GLU A 608 -20.44 -8.03 13.35
CA GLU A 608 -21.19 -8.88 12.42
C GLU A 608 -21.21 -8.34 10.99
N GLY A 609 -21.22 -7.01 10.82
CA GLY A 609 -21.15 -6.38 9.51
C GLY A 609 -19.81 -6.64 8.81
N TYR A 610 -18.68 -6.53 9.52
CA TYR A 610 -17.39 -6.90 8.96
C TYR A 610 -17.31 -8.39 8.61
N MET A 611 -17.83 -9.26 9.47
CA MET A 611 -17.82 -10.71 9.21
C MET A 611 -18.62 -11.07 7.97
N GLU A 612 -19.76 -10.42 7.76
CA GLU A 612 -20.58 -10.60 6.55
C GLU A 612 -19.85 -10.12 5.29
N LEU A 613 -19.28 -8.90 5.29
CA LEU A 613 -18.54 -8.34 4.16
C LEU A 613 -17.33 -9.21 3.81
N ILE A 614 -16.54 -9.62 4.81
CA ILE A 614 -15.37 -10.49 4.65
C ILE A 614 -15.79 -11.84 4.03
N SER A 615 -16.84 -12.47 4.57
CA SER A 615 -17.34 -13.74 4.05
C SER A 615 -17.88 -13.64 2.62
N GLU A 616 -18.56 -12.53 2.28
CA GLU A 616 -19.00 -12.28 0.90
C GLU A 616 -17.80 -12.11 -0.04
N LEU A 617 -16.80 -11.33 0.36
CA LEU A 617 -15.61 -11.10 -0.47
C LEU A 617 -14.77 -12.38 -0.64
N GLU A 618 -14.59 -13.18 0.41
CA GLU A 618 -13.89 -14.47 0.32
C GLU A 618 -14.59 -15.41 -0.65
N ARG A 619 -15.93 -15.50 -0.59
CA ARG A 619 -16.74 -16.30 -1.51
C ARG A 619 -16.62 -15.80 -2.96
N ASP A 620 -16.70 -14.50 -3.19
CA ASP A 620 -16.60 -13.91 -4.53
C ASP A 620 -15.21 -14.15 -5.14
N LEU A 621 -14.14 -13.99 -4.35
CA LEU A 621 -12.78 -14.26 -4.78
C LEU A 621 -12.54 -15.77 -5.00
N ALA A 622 -13.13 -16.65 -4.21
CA ALA A 622 -13.11 -18.10 -4.43
C ALA A 622 -13.80 -18.46 -5.76
N THR A 623 -14.95 -17.84 -6.05
CA THR A 623 -15.66 -18.02 -7.33
C THR A 623 -14.79 -17.56 -8.52
N ILE A 624 -14.15 -16.40 -8.40
CA ILE A 624 -13.29 -15.82 -9.46
C ILE A 624 -12.07 -16.70 -9.72
N THR A 625 -11.44 -17.21 -8.67
CA THR A 625 -10.21 -18.02 -8.78
C THR A 625 -10.47 -19.49 -9.06
N GLY A 626 -11.70 -19.97 -8.79
CA GLY A 626 -12.06 -21.38 -8.82
C GLY A 626 -11.46 -22.19 -7.67
N LEU A 627 -10.81 -21.57 -6.68
CA LEU A 627 -10.15 -22.22 -5.56
C LEU A 627 -11.11 -22.44 -4.38
N ALA A 628 -10.76 -23.36 -3.47
CA ALA A 628 -11.66 -23.84 -2.43
C ALA A 628 -11.83 -22.88 -1.24
N ALA A 629 -10.85 -22.04 -0.98
CA ALA A 629 -10.89 -21.09 0.14
C ALA A 629 -9.95 -19.90 -0.12
N VAL A 630 -10.26 -18.77 0.52
CA VAL A 630 -9.46 -17.54 0.46
C VAL A 630 -9.15 -17.08 1.89
N SER A 631 -7.98 -16.49 2.10
CA SER A 631 -7.64 -15.73 3.30
C SER A 631 -7.32 -14.30 2.94
N LEU A 632 -8.00 -13.35 3.57
CA LEU A 632 -7.83 -11.90 3.37
C LEU A 632 -6.73 -11.30 4.26
N GLN A 633 -6.05 -12.10 5.07
CA GLN A 633 -5.10 -11.63 6.07
C GLN A 633 -3.87 -10.93 5.47
N PRO A 634 -3.22 -11.42 4.38
CA PRO A 634 -2.00 -10.79 3.88
C PRO A 634 -2.24 -9.35 3.43
N ASN A 635 -1.39 -8.42 3.90
CA ASN A 635 -1.52 -6.98 3.69
C ASN A 635 -0.67 -6.41 2.55
N SER A 636 -0.20 -7.27 1.64
CA SER A 636 0.43 -6.91 0.36
C SER A 636 0.56 -8.15 -0.53
N GLY A 637 0.82 -7.97 -1.84
CA GLY A 637 1.12 -9.08 -2.73
C GLY A 637 2.31 -9.91 -2.27
N ALA A 638 3.40 -9.25 -1.86
CA ALA A 638 4.58 -9.91 -1.32
C ALA A 638 4.29 -10.72 -0.04
N GLN A 639 3.42 -10.23 0.85
CA GLN A 639 2.96 -11.01 2.01
C GLN A 639 2.06 -12.18 1.59
N GLY A 640 1.26 -12.04 0.54
CA GLY A 640 0.51 -13.14 -0.07
C GLY A 640 1.43 -14.22 -0.63
N GLU A 641 2.53 -13.83 -1.31
CA GLU A 641 3.56 -14.79 -1.76
C GLU A 641 4.15 -15.57 -0.58
N PHE A 642 4.59 -14.87 0.47
CA PHE A 642 5.14 -15.50 1.66
C PHE A 642 4.10 -16.40 2.35
N ALA A 643 2.85 -15.96 2.50
CA ALA A 643 1.77 -16.71 3.11
C ALA A 643 1.49 -18.01 2.36
N GLY A 644 1.32 -17.95 1.04
CA GLY A 644 1.03 -19.13 0.23
C GLY A 644 2.16 -20.15 0.21
N LEU A 645 3.43 -19.71 0.15
CA LEU A 645 4.58 -20.59 0.26
C LEU A 645 4.71 -21.20 1.66
N SER A 646 4.38 -20.46 2.71
CA SER A 646 4.35 -20.96 4.09
C SER A 646 3.26 -22.02 4.30
N VAL A 647 2.09 -21.84 3.65
CA VAL A 647 1.00 -22.84 3.62
C VAL A 647 1.48 -24.13 2.94
N ILE A 648 2.16 -24.03 1.80
CA ILE A 648 2.76 -25.19 1.11
C ILE A 648 3.77 -25.91 2.03
N ARG A 649 4.65 -25.16 2.71
CA ARG A 649 5.62 -25.72 3.65
C ARG A 649 4.92 -26.47 4.78
N ALA A 650 3.93 -25.86 5.43
CA ALA A 650 3.19 -26.50 6.53
C ALA A 650 2.47 -27.78 6.09
N TYR A 651 1.88 -27.81 4.90
CA TYR A 651 1.29 -29.00 4.32
C TYR A 651 2.32 -30.12 4.11
N LEU A 652 3.47 -29.82 3.54
CA LEU A 652 4.54 -30.79 3.31
C LEU A 652 5.14 -31.31 4.64
N ASP A 653 5.34 -30.43 5.61
CA ASP A 653 5.83 -30.78 6.95
C ASP A 653 4.84 -31.70 7.68
N ALA A 654 3.53 -31.44 7.57
CA ALA A 654 2.46 -32.30 8.15
C ALA A 654 2.42 -33.67 7.50
N LYS A 655 2.82 -33.82 6.22
CA LYS A 655 2.99 -35.10 5.54
C LYS A 655 4.29 -35.84 5.90
N GLY A 656 5.16 -35.23 6.69
CA GLY A 656 6.50 -35.76 7.01
C GLY A 656 7.52 -35.57 5.87
N GLU A 657 7.22 -34.73 4.85
CA GLU A 657 8.06 -34.47 3.67
C GLU A 657 8.94 -33.24 3.87
N THR A 658 9.54 -33.06 5.03
CA THR A 658 10.32 -31.88 5.44
C THR A 658 11.53 -31.59 4.54
N GLN A 659 12.06 -32.61 3.83
CA GLN A 659 13.15 -32.47 2.87
C GLN A 659 12.73 -31.74 1.58
N ARG A 660 11.43 -31.59 1.28
CA ARG A 660 10.94 -30.86 0.12
C ARG A 660 11.06 -29.37 0.36
N ASN A 661 12.13 -28.77 -0.13
CA ASN A 661 12.41 -27.34 0.05
C ASN A 661 12.93 -26.65 -1.23
N VAL A 662 12.81 -27.27 -2.40
CA VAL A 662 13.19 -26.67 -3.67
C VAL A 662 11.97 -25.98 -4.30
N CYS A 663 12.16 -24.72 -4.73
CA CYS A 663 11.17 -23.96 -5.50
C CYS A 663 11.73 -23.67 -6.91
N LEU A 664 11.01 -24.11 -7.95
CA LEU A 664 11.36 -23.83 -9.36
C LEU A 664 10.73 -22.48 -9.77
N ILE A 665 11.56 -21.55 -10.25
CA ILE A 665 11.12 -20.19 -10.60
C ILE A 665 11.65 -19.81 -12.00
N PRO A 666 10.80 -19.39 -12.96
CA PRO A 666 11.26 -18.91 -14.26
C PRO A 666 12.20 -17.70 -14.13
N SER A 667 13.23 -17.64 -14.99
CA SER A 667 14.17 -16.51 -15.00
C SER A 667 13.52 -15.15 -15.34
N SER A 668 12.32 -15.17 -15.93
CA SER A 668 11.50 -13.98 -16.21
C SER A 668 10.60 -13.55 -15.04
N ALA A 669 10.55 -14.32 -13.94
CA ALA A 669 9.69 -14.01 -12.79
C ALA A 669 10.07 -12.68 -12.11
N HIS A 670 9.09 -12.05 -11.47
CA HIS A 670 9.30 -10.86 -10.67
C HIS A 670 10.30 -11.11 -9.52
N GLY A 671 11.07 -10.10 -9.13
CA GLY A 671 12.10 -10.24 -8.10
C GLY A 671 11.58 -10.61 -6.70
N THR A 672 10.29 -10.36 -6.42
CA THR A 672 9.66 -10.77 -5.15
C THR A 672 9.51 -12.29 -5.03
N ASN A 673 9.31 -13.02 -6.14
CA ASN A 673 9.11 -14.47 -6.10
C ASN A 673 10.31 -15.24 -5.51
N PRO A 674 11.57 -15.07 -5.99
CA PRO A 674 12.70 -15.72 -5.36
C PRO A 674 12.95 -15.22 -3.92
N ALA A 675 12.70 -13.94 -3.60
CA ALA A 675 12.83 -13.41 -2.26
C ALA A 675 11.84 -14.09 -1.30
N SER A 676 10.56 -14.21 -1.69
CA SER A 676 9.52 -14.87 -0.90
C SER A 676 9.80 -16.36 -0.69
N ALA A 677 10.33 -17.06 -1.71
CA ALA A 677 10.75 -18.45 -1.59
C ALA A 677 11.87 -18.65 -0.56
N VAL A 678 12.88 -17.79 -0.58
CA VAL A 678 13.95 -17.80 0.44
C VAL A 678 13.41 -17.53 1.84
N MET A 679 12.50 -16.55 1.98
CA MET A 679 11.86 -16.22 3.27
C MET A 679 11.01 -17.38 3.82
N ALA A 680 10.45 -18.21 2.96
CA ALA A 680 9.74 -19.43 3.35
C ALA A 680 10.67 -20.64 3.58
N GLY A 681 12.00 -20.44 3.57
CA GLY A 681 13.00 -21.49 3.78
C GLY A 681 13.22 -22.40 2.58
N MET A 682 12.88 -21.94 1.38
CA MET A 682 13.05 -22.72 0.14
C MET A 682 14.33 -22.33 -0.61
N LYS A 683 14.89 -23.30 -1.34
CA LYS A 683 16.01 -23.13 -2.27
C LYS A 683 15.45 -22.81 -3.65
N VAL A 684 15.86 -21.67 -4.21
CA VAL A 684 15.43 -21.27 -5.56
C VAL A 684 16.27 -21.99 -6.62
N VAL A 685 15.60 -22.64 -7.55
CA VAL A 685 16.20 -23.22 -8.75
C VAL A 685 15.59 -22.54 -9.98
N PRO A 686 16.35 -21.72 -10.72
CA PRO A 686 15.82 -20.99 -11.86
C PRO A 686 15.49 -21.93 -13.02
N VAL A 687 14.36 -21.69 -13.70
CA VAL A 687 13.95 -22.38 -14.94
C VAL A 687 14.14 -21.43 -16.11
N LYS A 688 14.66 -21.94 -17.24
CA LYS A 688 14.93 -21.16 -18.44
C LYS A 688 13.64 -20.61 -19.05
N THR A 689 13.69 -19.35 -19.48
CA THR A 689 12.69 -18.73 -20.36
C THR A 689 13.22 -18.76 -21.78
N LEU A 690 12.38 -19.14 -22.73
CA LEU A 690 12.69 -19.19 -24.16
C LEU A 690 12.73 -17.78 -24.79
N PRO A 691 13.33 -17.62 -25.97
CA PRO A 691 13.40 -16.31 -26.67
C PRO A 691 12.04 -15.69 -27.04
N ASP A 692 10.98 -16.49 -27.06
CA ASP A 692 9.59 -16.09 -27.29
C ASP A 692 8.82 -15.74 -26.00
N GLY A 693 9.50 -15.75 -24.86
CA GLY A 693 8.93 -15.47 -23.54
C GLY A 693 8.25 -16.66 -22.86
N GLN A 694 8.17 -17.82 -23.51
CA GLN A 694 7.58 -19.04 -22.96
C GLN A 694 8.52 -19.74 -21.97
N ILE A 695 7.97 -20.50 -21.02
CA ILE A 695 8.75 -21.37 -20.14
C ILE A 695 9.34 -22.53 -20.94
N CYS A 696 10.62 -22.83 -20.75
CA CYS A 696 11.26 -24.02 -21.36
C CYS A 696 10.79 -25.28 -20.63
N LEU A 697 9.83 -26.01 -21.19
CA LEU A 697 9.27 -27.23 -20.59
C LEU A 697 10.31 -28.34 -20.43
N ASP A 698 11.26 -28.45 -21.34
CA ASP A 698 12.35 -29.46 -21.24
C ASP A 698 13.23 -29.18 -20.03
N ASP A 699 13.59 -27.92 -19.79
CA ASP A 699 14.37 -27.51 -18.64
C ASP A 699 13.57 -27.66 -17.33
N LEU A 700 12.27 -27.31 -17.37
CA LEU A 700 11.35 -27.51 -16.23
C LEU A 700 11.27 -29.01 -15.88
N ARG A 701 11.02 -29.88 -16.86
CA ARG A 701 10.91 -31.33 -16.68
C ARG A 701 12.21 -31.93 -16.15
N ALA A 702 13.37 -31.55 -16.72
CA ALA A 702 14.67 -32.00 -16.28
C ALA A 702 14.95 -31.62 -14.82
N LYS A 703 14.63 -30.37 -14.41
CA LYS A 703 14.82 -29.89 -13.04
C LYS A 703 13.83 -30.49 -12.05
N ALA A 704 12.56 -30.61 -12.43
CA ALA A 704 11.54 -31.25 -11.59
C ALA A 704 11.94 -32.73 -11.33
N THR A 705 12.36 -33.46 -12.35
CA THR A 705 12.82 -34.86 -12.21
C THR A 705 14.10 -34.95 -11.36
N LYS A 706 15.07 -34.06 -11.58
CA LYS A 706 16.31 -34.00 -10.79
C LYS A 706 16.03 -33.80 -9.30
N HIS A 707 15.09 -32.93 -8.97
CA HIS A 707 14.76 -32.56 -7.58
C HIS A 707 13.50 -33.28 -7.09
N LYS A 708 13.05 -34.37 -7.73
CA LYS A 708 11.78 -35.06 -7.41
C LYS A 708 11.52 -35.29 -5.91
N ASN A 709 12.56 -35.67 -5.14
CA ASN A 709 12.45 -35.92 -3.71
C ASN A 709 12.51 -34.65 -2.84
N GLU A 710 12.94 -33.50 -3.41
CA GLU A 710 13.16 -32.24 -2.72
C GLU A 710 12.21 -31.13 -3.23
N LEU A 711 11.45 -31.38 -4.32
CA LEU A 711 10.59 -30.39 -4.96
C LEU A 711 9.41 -30.05 -4.05
N ALA A 712 9.39 -28.82 -3.54
CA ALA A 712 8.29 -28.28 -2.76
C ALA A 712 7.26 -27.57 -3.64
N ALA A 713 7.70 -26.69 -4.52
CA ALA A 713 6.81 -25.85 -5.33
C ALA A 713 7.45 -25.35 -6.62
N THR A 714 6.62 -24.80 -7.49
CA THR A 714 7.01 -23.82 -8.51
C THR A 714 6.26 -22.52 -8.29
N MET A 715 6.86 -21.38 -8.66
CA MET A 715 6.16 -20.09 -8.72
C MET A 715 6.17 -19.60 -10.18
N ILE A 716 5.01 -19.45 -10.77
CA ILE A 716 4.83 -19.04 -12.17
C ILE A 716 3.79 -17.91 -12.21
N THR A 717 4.09 -16.86 -12.98
CA THR A 717 3.15 -15.76 -13.25
C THR A 717 2.43 -16.05 -14.57
N GLU A 718 1.11 -15.99 -14.59
CA GLU A 718 0.28 -16.23 -15.79
C GLU A 718 -0.80 -15.13 -15.91
N PRO A 719 -0.97 -14.44 -17.05
CA PRO A 719 -0.01 -14.38 -18.17
C PRO A 719 1.39 -13.98 -17.71
N ALA A 720 2.40 -14.38 -18.49
CA ALA A 720 3.79 -14.06 -18.15
C ALA A 720 4.02 -12.55 -18.00
N THR A 721 4.98 -12.19 -17.16
CA THR A 721 5.42 -10.79 -16.94
C THR A 721 5.94 -10.09 -18.21
N VAL A 722 6.05 -10.81 -19.31
CA VAL A 722 6.40 -10.31 -20.64
C VAL A 722 5.17 -9.98 -21.51
N GLY A 723 3.95 -10.06 -20.94
CA GLY A 723 2.70 -9.68 -21.61
C GLY A 723 2.08 -10.74 -22.53
N VAL A 724 2.39 -12.01 -22.32
CA VAL A 724 1.80 -13.11 -23.13
C VAL A 724 1.34 -14.28 -22.28
N TYR A 725 0.29 -14.98 -22.74
CA TYR A 725 -0.10 -16.25 -22.16
C TYR A 725 0.87 -17.37 -22.53
N PHE A 726 1.12 -18.30 -21.62
CA PHE A 726 1.84 -19.54 -21.93
C PHE A 726 0.92 -20.49 -22.70
N ASN A 727 1.43 -21.02 -23.81
CA ASN A 727 0.66 -21.92 -24.67
C ASN A 727 0.43 -23.32 -24.06
N LYS A 728 1.15 -23.67 -22.98
CA LYS A 728 1.18 -24.98 -22.34
C LYS A 728 1.25 -24.87 -20.80
N SER A 729 0.44 -23.99 -20.21
CA SER A 729 0.42 -23.77 -18.77
C SER A 729 0.04 -25.05 -18.00
N LYS A 730 -0.98 -25.78 -18.47
CA LYS A 730 -1.38 -27.05 -17.85
C LYS A 730 -0.28 -28.12 -17.91
N GLU A 731 0.44 -28.25 -19.03
CA GLU A 731 1.56 -29.18 -19.13
C GLU A 731 2.67 -28.80 -18.13
N ALA A 732 2.98 -27.51 -18.00
CA ALA A 732 3.97 -27.05 -17.05
C ALA A 732 3.59 -27.38 -15.59
N PHE A 733 2.33 -27.17 -15.23
CA PHE A 733 1.83 -27.45 -13.88
C PHE A 733 1.76 -28.96 -13.59
N ASN A 734 1.34 -29.77 -14.55
CA ASN A 734 1.33 -31.22 -14.43
C ASN A 734 2.75 -31.80 -14.22
N ILE A 735 3.77 -31.26 -14.90
CA ILE A 735 5.17 -31.66 -14.67
C ILE A 735 5.55 -31.51 -13.18
N VAL A 736 5.10 -30.44 -12.54
CA VAL A 736 5.39 -30.18 -11.12
C VAL A 736 4.65 -31.15 -10.22
N HIS A 737 3.35 -31.37 -10.44
CA HIS A 737 2.52 -32.31 -9.68
C HIS A 737 3.03 -33.75 -9.80
N GLU A 738 3.38 -34.22 -11.01
CA GLU A 738 3.94 -35.57 -11.24
C GLU A 738 5.24 -35.80 -10.47
N ASN A 739 5.96 -34.77 -10.10
CA ASN A 739 7.17 -34.82 -9.29
C ASN A 739 6.94 -34.49 -7.79
N GLY A 740 5.67 -34.39 -7.37
CA GLY A 740 5.25 -34.21 -5.97
C GLY A 740 5.32 -32.77 -5.44
N GLY A 741 5.58 -31.79 -6.31
CA GLY A 741 5.57 -30.36 -5.97
C GLY A 741 4.17 -29.75 -6.04
N GLN A 742 4.00 -28.57 -5.43
CA GLN A 742 2.79 -27.76 -5.49
C GLN A 742 2.98 -26.61 -6.49
N VAL A 743 1.88 -26.14 -7.07
CA VAL A 743 1.89 -25.03 -8.02
C VAL A 743 1.41 -23.75 -7.36
N TYR A 744 2.33 -22.80 -7.20
CA TYR A 744 2.02 -21.42 -6.82
C TYR A 744 1.89 -20.58 -8.11
N LEU A 745 0.69 -20.07 -8.38
CA LEU A 745 0.44 -19.14 -9.47
C LEU A 745 0.50 -17.70 -8.92
N ASP A 746 1.46 -16.92 -9.38
CA ASP A 746 1.54 -15.49 -9.08
C ASP A 746 0.37 -14.77 -9.77
N GLY A 747 -0.57 -14.28 -8.98
CA GLY A 747 -1.81 -13.65 -9.44
C GLY A 747 -1.68 -12.13 -9.68
N ALA A 748 -0.47 -11.60 -9.80
CA ALA A 748 -0.25 -10.18 -10.10
C ALA A 748 -0.94 -9.74 -11.40
N ASN A 749 -1.06 -10.64 -12.38
CA ASN A 749 -1.66 -10.43 -13.70
C ASN A 749 -3.10 -10.96 -13.81
N LEU A 750 -3.82 -11.09 -12.70
CA LEU A 750 -5.20 -11.56 -12.68
C LEU A 750 -6.15 -10.71 -13.54
N GLN A 751 -5.80 -9.45 -13.83
CA GLN A 751 -6.55 -8.56 -14.73
C GLN A 751 -6.82 -9.18 -16.11
N ALA A 752 -5.93 -10.05 -16.59
CA ALA A 752 -6.10 -10.77 -17.85
C ALA A 752 -6.87 -12.10 -17.70
N GLN A 753 -7.24 -12.50 -16.48
CA GLN A 753 -7.80 -13.82 -16.21
C GLN A 753 -9.28 -13.81 -15.87
N VAL A 754 -9.74 -12.79 -15.12
CA VAL A 754 -11.09 -12.78 -14.51
C VAL A 754 -12.18 -13.10 -15.52
N ALA A 755 -12.97 -14.13 -15.22
CA ALA A 755 -14.09 -14.63 -16.01
C ALA A 755 -13.76 -15.14 -17.43
N LEU A 756 -12.49 -15.14 -17.85
CA LEU A 756 -12.02 -15.75 -19.12
C LEU A 756 -11.22 -17.03 -18.87
N THR A 757 -10.51 -17.07 -17.77
CA THR A 757 -9.78 -18.22 -17.23
C THR A 757 -9.74 -18.09 -15.69
N ASN A 758 -9.13 -19.03 -14.99
CA ASN A 758 -8.84 -18.87 -13.55
C ASN A 758 -7.69 -19.78 -13.09
N PRO A 759 -7.09 -19.52 -11.93
CA PRO A 759 -6.01 -20.33 -11.36
C PRO A 759 -6.32 -21.81 -11.25
N ALA A 760 -7.54 -22.18 -10.82
CA ALA A 760 -7.92 -23.58 -10.61
C ALA A 760 -7.97 -24.37 -11.92
N ILE A 761 -8.50 -23.80 -13.03
CA ILE A 761 -8.58 -24.51 -14.33
C ILE A 761 -7.18 -24.73 -14.93
N MET A 762 -6.23 -23.86 -14.60
CA MET A 762 -4.82 -24.02 -14.98
C MET A 762 -4.14 -25.13 -14.18
N GLY A 763 -4.62 -25.45 -12.97
CA GLY A 763 -4.05 -26.43 -12.06
C GLY A 763 -3.22 -25.83 -10.93
N ALA A 764 -3.46 -24.58 -10.58
CA ALA A 764 -2.79 -23.95 -9.43
C ALA A 764 -3.32 -24.49 -8.10
N ASP A 765 -2.42 -24.72 -7.13
CA ASP A 765 -2.75 -25.07 -5.77
C ASP A 765 -2.90 -23.85 -4.86
N VAL A 766 -2.14 -22.80 -5.14
CA VAL A 766 -2.16 -21.51 -4.44
C VAL A 766 -2.03 -20.37 -5.44
N THR A 767 -2.75 -19.28 -5.18
CA THR A 767 -2.52 -17.99 -5.84
C THR A 767 -2.61 -16.86 -4.83
N HIS A 768 -1.82 -15.79 -4.98
CA HIS A 768 -2.15 -14.54 -4.33
C HIS A 768 -2.87 -13.60 -5.30
N LEU A 769 -3.59 -12.63 -4.74
CA LEU A 769 -4.37 -11.65 -5.48
C LEU A 769 -3.90 -10.25 -5.11
N ASN A 770 -3.73 -9.38 -6.11
CA ASN A 770 -3.46 -7.97 -5.86
C ASN A 770 -4.77 -7.18 -6.03
N LEU A 771 -5.53 -6.98 -4.93
CA LEU A 771 -6.81 -6.27 -5.01
C LEU A 771 -6.66 -4.82 -5.45
N HIS A 772 -5.48 -4.23 -5.26
CA HIS A 772 -5.13 -2.90 -5.74
C HIS A 772 -4.85 -2.81 -7.24
N LYS A 773 -4.77 -3.93 -7.94
CA LYS A 773 -4.65 -4.00 -9.40
C LYS A 773 -6.00 -4.30 -10.02
N THR A 774 -6.41 -5.55 -10.00
CA THR A 774 -7.63 -6.05 -10.68
C THR A 774 -8.92 -5.51 -10.06
N PHE A 775 -8.98 -5.34 -8.72
CA PHE A 775 -10.22 -4.99 -8.00
C PHE A 775 -10.20 -3.57 -7.40
N SER A 776 -9.44 -2.68 -8.01
CA SER A 776 -9.56 -1.22 -7.86
C SER A 776 -9.39 -0.65 -6.45
N ILE A 777 -8.71 -1.35 -5.52
CA ILE A 777 -8.22 -0.68 -4.32
C ILE A 777 -7.19 0.37 -4.75
N PRO A 778 -7.22 1.60 -4.21
CA PRO A 778 -6.27 2.64 -4.59
C PRO A 778 -4.81 2.23 -4.41
N HIS A 779 -3.95 2.66 -5.31
CA HIS A 779 -2.50 2.44 -5.19
C HIS A 779 -1.84 3.29 -4.09
N GLY A 780 -2.52 4.32 -3.57
CA GLY A 780 -2.18 5.06 -2.37
C GLY A 780 -0.82 5.76 -2.40
N GLY A 781 -0.30 6.12 -3.56
CA GLY A 781 1.05 6.69 -3.68
C GLY A 781 2.18 5.67 -3.55
N GLY A 782 1.84 4.40 -3.48
CA GLY A 782 2.78 3.28 -3.41
C GLY A 782 2.63 2.43 -2.15
N GLY A 783 1.86 1.38 -2.19
CA GLY A 783 1.75 0.40 -1.14
C GLY A 783 0.35 0.22 -0.58
N PRO A 784 -0.57 -0.25 -1.40
CA PRO A 784 -1.85 -0.74 -0.90
C PRO A 784 -1.66 -2.00 -0.09
N GLY A 785 -2.34 -2.06 1.03
CA GLY A 785 -2.17 -3.08 2.05
C GLY A 785 -3.07 -4.29 1.94
N VAL A 786 -3.25 -4.92 0.77
CA VAL A 786 -4.06 -6.14 0.63
C VAL A 786 -3.50 -7.07 -0.44
N GLY A 787 -3.30 -8.33 -0.07
CA GLY A 787 -2.82 -9.38 -0.96
C GLY A 787 -3.34 -10.76 -0.56
N PRO A 788 -4.65 -11.04 -0.68
CA PRO A 788 -5.25 -12.31 -0.30
C PRO A 788 -4.59 -13.50 -0.97
N ILE A 789 -4.69 -14.67 -0.32
CA ILE A 789 -4.34 -15.94 -0.96
C ILE A 789 -5.58 -16.82 -1.14
N GLY A 790 -5.71 -17.40 -2.35
CA GLY A 790 -6.64 -18.48 -2.63
C GLY A 790 -5.90 -19.80 -2.64
N VAL A 791 -6.53 -20.86 -2.11
CA VAL A 791 -5.90 -22.18 -1.98
C VAL A 791 -6.82 -23.32 -2.41
N ALA A 792 -6.24 -24.42 -2.93
CA ALA A 792 -6.93 -25.67 -3.19
C ALA A 792 -7.38 -26.34 -1.90
N ALA A 793 -8.34 -27.28 -2.00
CA ALA A 793 -9.00 -27.89 -0.84
C ALA A 793 -8.03 -28.54 0.18
N HIS A 794 -6.98 -29.20 -0.29
CA HIS A 794 -5.99 -29.87 0.57
C HIS A 794 -5.10 -28.90 1.36
N LEU A 795 -5.01 -27.63 0.93
CA LEU A 795 -4.24 -26.60 1.60
C LEU A 795 -5.09 -25.73 2.55
N LYS A 796 -6.43 -25.77 2.44
CA LYS A 796 -7.35 -25.00 3.29
C LYS A 796 -7.08 -25.15 4.80
N PRO A 797 -6.77 -26.35 5.35
CA PRO A 797 -6.47 -26.50 6.78
C PRO A 797 -5.29 -25.68 7.29
N TYR A 798 -4.40 -25.23 6.41
CA TYR A 798 -3.16 -24.54 6.76
C TYR A 798 -3.22 -23.01 6.56
N LEU A 799 -4.36 -22.42 6.21
CA LEU A 799 -4.52 -20.97 6.07
C LEU A 799 -4.10 -20.23 7.35
N PRO A 800 -3.60 -18.97 7.24
CA PRO A 800 -3.06 -18.22 8.37
C PRO A 800 -4.02 -18.07 9.54
N GLY A 801 -3.56 -18.43 10.75
CA GLY A 801 -4.26 -18.23 12.02
C GLY A 801 -4.02 -16.84 12.62
N HIS A 802 -4.56 -16.63 13.84
CA HIS A 802 -4.27 -15.42 14.61
C HIS A 802 -4.43 -15.71 16.13
N PRO A 803 -3.56 -15.13 17.01
CA PRO A 803 -3.56 -15.47 18.43
C PRO A 803 -4.76 -14.92 19.23
N ILE A 804 -5.49 -13.91 18.72
CA ILE A 804 -6.60 -13.26 19.44
C ILE A 804 -7.95 -13.68 18.87
N HIS A 805 -8.15 -13.64 17.55
CA HIS A 805 -9.33 -14.12 16.88
C HIS A 805 -9.00 -15.35 16.05
N ALA A 806 -9.72 -16.43 16.25
CA ALA A 806 -9.53 -17.66 15.49
C ALA A 806 -9.84 -17.40 14.00
N THR A 807 -8.78 -17.36 13.19
CA THR A 807 -8.82 -17.35 11.72
C THR A 807 -8.11 -18.59 11.19
N GLY A 808 -8.16 -18.81 9.88
CA GLY A 808 -7.47 -19.92 9.23
C GLY A 808 -8.15 -21.29 9.39
N GLY A 809 -7.39 -22.36 9.23
CA GLY A 809 -7.85 -23.74 9.29
C GLY A 809 -7.41 -24.49 10.55
N GLU A 810 -7.72 -25.79 10.62
CA GLU A 810 -7.42 -26.66 11.78
C GLU A 810 -5.92 -26.77 12.09
N HIS A 811 -5.08 -26.62 11.09
CA HIS A 811 -3.60 -26.69 11.17
C HIS A 811 -2.98 -25.36 10.75
N ALA A 812 -3.64 -24.25 11.09
CA ALA A 812 -3.26 -22.90 10.68
C ALA A 812 -1.77 -22.61 10.94
N ILE A 813 -1.14 -21.97 9.96
CA ILE A 813 0.19 -21.39 10.18
C ILE A 813 0.10 -20.17 11.10
N GLU A 814 1.24 -19.74 11.65
CA GLU A 814 1.33 -18.48 12.40
C GLU A 814 0.83 -17.31 11.54
N PRO A 815 0.35 -16.23 12.16
CA PRO A 815 -0.16 -15.07 11.42
C PRO A 815 0.92 -14.43 10.56
N ILE A 816 0.47 -13.88 9.43
CA ILE A 816 1.31 -13.15 8.49
C ILE A 816 1.37 -11.67 8.88
N THR A 817 0.31 -11.16 9.49
CA THR A 817 0.12 -9.74 9.87
C THR A 817 -0.34 -9.59 11.31
N ALA A 818 -0.17 -8.39 11.87
CA ALA A 818 -0.57 -8.08 13.24
C ALA A 818 -2.09 -8.09 13.46
N ALA A 819 -2.89 -7.86 12.42
CA ALA A 819 -4.35 -7.89 12.50
C ALA A 819 -4.93 -9.18 11.90
N PRO A 820 -6.07 -9.69 12.42
CA PRO A 820 -6.67 -10.96 11.97
C PRO A 820 -7.04 -10.99 10.48
N TRP A 821 -7.48 -9.87 9.94
CA TRP A 821 -7.86 -9.70 8.52
C TRP A 821 -7.02 -8.62 7.83
N GLY A 822 -5.79 -8.41 8.30
CA GLY A 822 -4.85 -7.46 7.69
C GLY A 822 -5.44 -6.04 7.60
N SER A 823 -5.50 -5.50 6.40
CA SER A 823 -5.99 -4.13 6.14
C SER A 823 -7.50 -4.13 5.89
N ALA A 824 -8.30 -4.48 6.88
CA ALA A 824 -9.71 -4.79 6.74
C ALA A 824 -10.58 -3.64 6.22
N SER A 825 -10.28 -2.38 6.57
CA SER A 825 -11.13 -1.25 6.13
C SER A 825 -11.18 -1.07 4.61
N ILE A 826 -10.08 -1.34 3.92
CA ILE A 826 -10.02 -1.19 2.45
C ILE A 826 -10.59 -2.39 1.68
N LEU A 827 -10.94 -3.49 2.36
CA LEU A 827 -11.68 -4.60 1.74
C LEU A 827 -13.06 -4.14 1.25
N THR A 828 -13.64 -3.14 1.89
CA THR A 828 -14.89 -2.50 1.46
C THR A 828 -14.82 -2.01 0.02
N ILE A 829 -13.66 -1.55 -0.44
CA ILE A 829 -13.46 -1.00 -1.79
C ILE A 829 -13.51 -2.11 -2.85
N ALA A 830 -12.78 -3.22 -2.63
CA ALA A 830 -12.78 -4.35 -3.55
C ALA A 830 -14.15 -5.05 -3.58
N TRP A 831 -14.79 -5.22 -2.39
CA TRP A 831 -16.15 -5.74 -2.30
C TRP A 831 -17.12 -4.87 -3.12
N ALA A 832 -17.09 -3.56 -2.95
CA ALA A 832 -17.94 -2.64 -3.68
C ALA A 832 -17.70 -2.70 -5.20
N TYR A 833 -16.43 -2.73 -5.64
CA TYR A 833 -16.08 -2.83 -7.06
C TYR A 833 -16.61 -4.11 -7.69
N ILE A 834 -16.41 -5.27 -7.04
CA ILE A 834 -16.88 -6.57 -7.52
C ILE A 834 -18.42 -6.58 -7.59
N ARG A 835 -19.09 -6.06 -6.55
CA ARG A 835 -20.55 -6.01 -6.50
C ARG A 835 -21.19 -5.04 -7.49
N MET A 836 -20.54 -3.91 -7.79
CA MET A 836 -21.07 -2.99 -8.82
C MET A 836 -20.91 -3.53 -10.24
N LEU A 837 -19.91 -4.33 -10.53
CA LEU A 837 -19.70 -4.92 -11.86
C LEU A 837 -20.48 -6.22 -12.05
N GLY A 838 -20.58 -7.05 -11.01
CA GLY A 838 -21.09 -8.40 -11.14
C GLY A 838 -20.22 -9.28 -12.06
N TRP A 839 -20.59 -10.54 -12.25
CA TRP A 839 -19.80 -11.47 -13.06
C TRP A 839 -19.66 -11.01 -14.52
N HIS A 840 -20.76 -10.53 -15.13
CA HIS A 840 -20.76 -10.00 -16.49
C HIS A 840 -19.83 -8.79 -16.65
N GLY A 841 -19.91 -7.83 -15.72
CA GLY A 841 -19.08 -6.62 -15.78
C GLY A 841 -17.59 -6.93 -15.57
N LEU A 842 -17.26 -7.87 -14.69
CA LEU A 842 -15.89 -8.34 -14.51
C LEU A 842 -15.34 -8.98 -15.79
N ARG A 843 -16.15 -9.82 -16.49
CA ARG A 843 -15.79 -10.39 -17.79
C ARG A 843 -15.53 -9.30 -18.83
N THR A 844 -16.44 -8.33 -18.94
CA THR A 844 -16.30 -7.22 -19.89
C THR A 844 -15.04 -6.39 -19.60
N SER A 845 -14.73 -6.13 -18.33
CA SER A 845 -13.52 -5.41 -17.93
C SER A 845 -12.26 -6.12 -18.42
N THR A 846 -12.17 -7.44 -18.22
CA THR A 846 -11.02 -8.23 -18.71
C THR A 846 -10.93 -8.22 -20.23
N GLN A 847 -12.05 -8.42 -20.93
CA GLN A 847 -12.10 -8.41 -22.40
C GLN A 847 -11.61 -7.07 -22.97
N VAL A 848 -12.07 -5.96 -22.41
CA VAL A 848 -11.68 -4.62 -22.88
C VAL A 848 -10.22 -4.30 -22.54
N ALA A 849 -9.71 -4.74 -21.41
CA ALA A 849 -8.29 -4.57 -21.08
C ALA A 849 -7.39 -5.30 -22.07
N LEU A 850 -7.72 -6.56 -22.44
CA LEU A 850 -7.01 -7.30 -23.49
C LEU A 850 -7.10 -6.58 -24.85
N LEU A 851 -8.28 -6.08 -25.19
CA LEU A 851 -8.54 -5.41 -26.45
C LEU A 851 -7.76 -4.10 -26.60
N ASN A 852 -7.72 -3.28 -25.54
CA ASN A 852 -6.98 -2.01 -25.51
C ASN A 852 -5.46 -2.22 -25.69
N ALA A 853 -4.89 -3.22 -25.01
CA ALA A 853 -3.47 -3.55 -25.13
C ALA A 853 -3.11 -3.98 -26.57
N ASN A 854 -3.95 -4.82 -27.17
CA ASN A 854 -3.76 -5.28 -28.55
C ASN A 854 -3.92 -4.16 -29.57
N TYR A 855 -4.85 -3.22 -29.33
CA TYR A 855 -5.01 -2.06 -30.20
C TYR A 855 -3.75 -1.17 -30.18
N VAL A 856 -3.22 -0.87 -29.01
CA VAL A 856 -1.97 -0.08 -28.90
C VAL A 856 -0.81 -0.83 -29.57
N ALA A 857 -0.70 -2.15 -29.33
CA ALA A 857 0.34 -2.98 -29.94
C ALA A 857 0.28 -2.89 -31.48
N ASP A 858 -0.91 -3.04 -32.08
CA ASP A 858 -1.10 -2.94 -33.53
C ASP A 858 -0.73 -1.55 -34.09
N ARG A 859 -1.13 -0.49 -33.37
CA ARG A 859 -0.93 0.88 -33.82
C ARG A 859 0.53 1.35 -33.76
N ILE A 860 1.39 0.72 -32.93
CA ILE A 860 2.80 1.11 -32.78
C ILE A 860 3.80 0.09 -33.34
N LYS A 861 3.38 -1.12 -33.76
CA LYS A 861 4.26 -2.21 -34.18
C LYS A 861 5.21 -1.87 -35.34
N ASP A 862 4.82 -0.98 -36.25
CA ASP A 862 5.64 -0.55 -37.37
C ASP A 862 6.72 0.50 -36.98
N LEU A 863 6.60 1.08 -35.79
CA LEU A 863 7.49 2.13 -35.25
C LEU A 863 8.39 1.59 -34.16
N TYR A 864 7.90 0.61 -33.40
CA TYR A 864 8.57 0.02 -32.25
C TYR A 864 8.43 -1.50 -32.28
N LYS A 865 9.45 -2.21 -31.86
CA LYS A 865 9.40 -3.66 -31.79
C LYS A 865 8.58 -4.13 -30.60
N VAL A 866 7.36 -4.63 -30.84
CA VAL A 866 6.64 -5.42 -29.83
C VAL A 866 7.39 -6.74 -29.65
N LYS A 867 7.96 -6.97 -28.48
CA LYS A 867 8.97 -8.01 -28.25
C LYS A 867 8.41 -9.41 -28.25
N TYR A 868 7.28 -9.61 -27.57
CA TYR A 868 6.65 -10.90 -27.38
C TYR A 868 5.19 -10.83 -27.80
N VAL A 869 4.75 -11.85 -28.52
CA VAL A 869 3.37 -12.02 -28.93
C VAL A 869 2.98 -13.50 -28.84
N GLY A 870 1.71 -13.78 -28.60
CA GLY A 870 1.17 -15.12 -28.57
C GLY A 870 1.07 -15.76 -29.96
N LYS A 871 0.51 -16.98 -30.02
CA LYS A 871 0.40 -17.82 -31.23
C LYS A 871 -0.26 -17.11 -32.41
N HIS A 872 -1.23 -16.23 -32.14
CA HIS A 872 -1.98 -15.50 -33.18
C HIS A 872 -1.53 -14.05 -33.37
N GLY A 873 -0.35 -13.68 -32.77
CA GLY A 873 0.17 -12.33 -32.86
C GLY A 873 -0.38 -11.37 -31.78
N ASN A 874 -1.27 -11.85 -30.92
CA ASN A 874 -1.87 -11.05 -29.86
C ASN A 874 -1.00 -11.02 -28.59
N VAL A 875 -1.11 -9.91 -27.82
CA VAL A 875 -0.61 -9.80 -26.46
C VAL A 875 -1.74 -10.04 -25.45
N ALA A 876 -1.42 -10.17 -24.17
CA ALA A 876 -2.41 -10.22 -23.10
C ALA A 876 -2.94 -8.78 -22.76
N HIS A 877 -3.05 -8.40 -21.51
CA HIS A 877 -3.51 -7.06 -21.07
C HIS A 877 -2.40 -6.00 -21.08
N GLU A 878 -1.18 -6.38 -21.40
CA GLU A 878 0.01 -5.52 -21.46
C GLU A 878 0.91 -5.94 -22.62
N LEU A 879 1.79 -5.04 -23.05
CA LEU A 879 2.74 -5.29 -24.13
C LEU A 879 4.14 -4.81 -23.76
N LEU A 880 5.16 -5.57 -24.20
CA LEU A 880 6.56 -5.20 -24.01
C LEU A 880 7.16 -4.67 -25.31
N VAL A 881 7.55 -3.40 -25.28
CA VAL A 881 8.23 -2.73 -26.39
C VAL A 881 9.73 -2.76 -26.16
N ASP A 882 10.51 -3.26 -27.12
CA ASP A 882 11.97 -3.30 -27.07
C ASP A 882 12.57 -2.17 -27.92
N VAL A 883 13.27 -1.23 -27.28
CA VAL A 883 13.86 -0.07 -27.93
C VAL A 883 15.37 -0.19 -28.17
N ALA A 884 15.92 -1.42 -28.09
CA ALA A 884 17.35 -1.70 -28.23
C ALA A 884 17.95 -1.13 -29.52
N GLU A 885 17.21 -1.12 -30.62
CA GLU A 885 17.65 -0.62 -31.92
C GLU A 885 18.00 0.89 -31.92
N PHE A 886 17.41 1.67 -31.00
CA PHE A 886 17.63 3.10 -30.92
C PHE A 886 18.92 3.46 -30.17
N SER A 887 19.53 2.51 -29.47
CA SER A 887 20.77 2.73 -28.71
C SER A 887 21.96 3.15 -29.59
N GLN A 888 22.03 2.68 -30.86
CA GLN A 888 23.05 3.10 -31.82
C GLN A 888 22.98 4.59 -32.22
N TYR A 889 21.82 5.22 -31.99
CA TYR A 889 21.56 6.65 -32.19
C TYR A 889 21.65 7.44 -30.88
N GLY A 890 22.09 6.79 -29.81
CA GLY A 890 22.23 7.41 -28.48
C GLY A 890 20.91 7.52 -27.70
N VAL A 891 19.79 6.99 -28.19
CA VAL A 891 18.48 7.02 -27.50
C VAL A 891 18.29 5.76 -26.67
N THR A 892 18.02 5.96 -25.37
CA THR A 892 17.77 4.89 -24.39
C THR A 892 16.29 4.81 -24.03
N VAL A 893 15.89 3.72 -23.36
CA VAL A 893 14.54 3.56 -22.81
C VAL A 893 14.15 4.71 -21.88
N MET A 894 15.10 5.18 -21.05
CA MET A 894 14.87 6.30 -20.13
C MET A 894 14.67 7.64 -20.87
N ASP A 895 15.33 7.84 -22.02
CA ASP A 895 15.16 9.05 -22.81
C ASP A 895 13.72 9.13 -23.36
N ILE A 896 13.18 8.03 -23.90
CA ILE A 896 11.80 7.94 -24.37
C ILE A 896 10.83 8.16 -23.20
N ALA A 897 11.10 7.54 -22.04
CA ALA A 897 10.30 7.72 -20.84
C ALA A 897 10.23 9.18 -20.39
N LYS A 898 11.38 9.86 -20.32
CA LYS A 898 11.40 11.29 -19.94
C LYS A 898 10.71 12.17 -20.99
N ARG A 899 10.79 11.82 -22.27
CA ARG A 899 10.08 12.56 -23.32
C ARG A 899 8.56 12.41 -23.23
N LEU A 900 8.03 11.23 -22.83
CA LEU A 900 6.60 11.03 -22.57
C LEU A 900 6.05 11.98 -21.49
N ILE A 901 6.86 12.40 -20.52
CA ILE A 901 6.47 13.40 -19.51
C ILE A 901 6.13 14.73 -20.20
N ASP A 902 6.90 15.16 -21.20
CA ASP A 902 6.60 16.37 -21.97
C ASP A 902 5.30 16.25 -22.76
N TYR A 903 4.90 15.05 -23.16
CA TYR A 903 3.59 14.73 -23.76
C TYR A 903 2.45 14.65 -22.76
N GLY A 904 2.75 14.82 -21.45
CA GLY A 904 1.76 14.79 -20.36
C GLY A 904 1.35 13.39 -19.93
N PHE A 905 2.23 12.40 -20.07
CA PHE A 905 2.02 11.04 -19.60
C PHE A 905 3.00 10.65 -18.49
N HIS A 906 2.52 9.87 -17.54
CA HIS A 906 3.42 9.05 -16.74
C HIS A 906 4.06 7.99 -17.65
N PRO A 907 5.40 7.84 -17.64
CA PRO A 907 6.05 6.79 -18.43
C PRO A 907 5.60 5.38 -18.04
N PRO A 908 5.61 4.43 -18.98
CA PRO A 908 5.46 3.01 -18.67
C PRO A 908 6.57 2.47 -17.78
N THR A 909 6.48 1.22 -17.34
CA THR A 909 7.57 0.55 -16.62
C THR A 909 8.78 0.40 -17.51
N CYS A 910 9.91 0.92 -17.05
CA CYS A 910 11.17 1.01 -17.80
C CYS A 910 12.18 -0.04 -17.34
N SER A 911 13.01 -0.53 -18.28
CA SER A 911 14.15 -1.41 -18.01
C SER A 911 13.80 -2.73 -17.31
N TRP A 912 12.55 -3.16 -17.43
CA TRP A 912 12.07 -4.43 -16.91
C TRP A 912 10.93 -4.98 -17.80
N PRO A 913 10.81 -6.30 -18.02
CA PRO A 913 11.73 -7.38 -17.61
C PRO A 913 13.04 -7.45 -18.39
N ILE A 914 13.21 -6.63 -19.42
CA ILE A 914 14.47 -6.47 -20.18
C ILE A 914 15.00 -5.05 -20.04
N SER A 915 16.32 -4.87 -20.04
CA SER A 915 16.98 -3.57 -19.80
C SER A 915 16.63 -2.47 -20.83
N THR A 916 16.18 -2.87 -22.03
CA THR A 916 15.76 -1.98 -23.13
C THR A 916 14.24 -1.94 -23.30
N GLY A 917 13.48 -2.44 -22.30
CA GLY A 917 12.05 -2.63 -22.38
C GLY A 917 11.24 -1.46 -21.82
N LEU A 918 10.11 -1.17 -22.50
CA LEU A 918 8.98 -0.41 -21.97
C LEU A 918 7.79 -1.39 -21.85
N LEU A 919 7.34 -1.63 -20.64
CA LEU A 919 6.16 -2.48 -20.38
C LEU A 919 4.94 -1.58 -20.18
N ILE A 920 3.99 -1.70 -21.12
CA ILE A 920 2.82 -0.81 -21.26
C ILE A 920 1.57 -1.60 -20.93
N GLU A 921 0.75 -1.10 -20.02
CA GLU A 921 -0.56 -1.66 -19.68
C GLU A 921 -1.63 -0.58 -19.80
N ILE A 922 -2.74 -0.89 -20.49
CA ILE A 922 -3.88 -0.02 -20.66
C ILE A 922 -5.10 -0.69 -20.03
N THR A 923 -5.65 -0.07 -19.00
CA THR A 923 -6.81 -0.65 -18.32
C THR A 923 -8.11 -0.44 -19.09
N GLU A 924 -9.15 -1.18 -18.71
CA GLU A 924 -10.49 -1.08 -19.29
C GLU A 924 -11.16 0.28 -19.05
N SER A 925 -10.70 1.03 -18.04
CA SER A 925 -11.31 2.31 -17.66
C SER A 925 -10.84 3.51 -18.49
N GLU A 926 -9.78 3.34 -19.29
CA GLU A 926 -9.23 4.44 -20.09
C GLU A 926 -10.11 4.77 -21.28
N PRO A 927 -10.51 6.04 -21.48
CA PRO A 927 -11.30 6.42 -22.63
C PRO A 927 -10.49 6.28 -23.94
N PHE A 928 -11.16 5.90 -25.02
CA PHE A 928 -10.52 5.70 -26.32
C PHE A 928 -9.72 6.92 -26.81
N SER A 929 -10.20 8.11 -26.51
CA SER A 929 -9.49 9.36 -26.85
C SER A 929 -8.12 9.49 -26.15
N GLU A 930 -7.99 8.96 -24.94
CA GLU A 930 -6.72 8.96 -24.19
C GLU A 930 -5.77 7.86 -24.72
N ILE A 931 -6.32 6.71 -25.13
CA ILE A 931 -5.56 5.66 -25.82
C ILE A 931 -4.98 6.20 -27.13
N GLU A 932 -5.78 6.89 -27.95
CA GLU A 932 -5.30 7.54 -29.18
C GLU A 932 -4.24 8.61 -28.92
N ARG A 933 -4.38 9.38 -27.81
CA ARG A 933 -3.37 10.37 -27.40
C ARG A 933 -2.03 9.71 -27.06
N LEU A 934 -2.05 8.53 -26.43
CA LEU A 934 -0.84 7.74 -26.13
C LEU A 934 -0.20 7.22 -27.43
N VAL A 935 -0.98 6.63 -28.34
CA VAL A 935 -0.51 6.17 -29.65
C VAL A 935 0.14 7.30 -30.43
N GLU A 936 -0.48 8.49 -30.45
CA GLU A 936 0.06 9.68 -31.11
C GLU A 936 1.38 10.15 -30.47
N ALA A 937 1.50 10.11 -29.13
CA ALA A 937 2.75 10.42 -28.46
C ALA A 937 3.89 9.49 -28.88
N PHE A 938 3.65 8.18 -28.93
CA PHE A 938 4.65 7.21 -29.42
C PHE A 938 5.01 7.46 -30.89
N ARG A 939 4.03 7.73 -31.75
CA ARG A 939 4.26 8.06 -33.16
C ARG A 939 5.17 9.27 -33.32
N LEU A 940 4.88 10.36 -32.62
CA LEU A 940 5.65 11.60 -32.71
C LEU A 940 7.06 11.45 -32.11
N ILE A 941 7.23 10.71 -31.03
CA ILE A 941 8.56 10.38 -30.47
C ILE A 941 9.36 9.54 -31.50
N ALA A 942 8.74 8.61 -32.22
CA ALA A 942 9.42 7.88 -33.28
C ALA A 942 9.88 8.82 -34.42
N GLU A 943 9.10 9.82 -34.78
CA GLU A 943 9.50 10.86 -35.76
C GLU A 943 10.67 11.70 -35.23
N GLU A 944 10.66 12.09 -33.93
CA GLU A 944 11.79 12.77 -33.30
C GLU A 944 13.08 11.91 -33.32
N ILE A 945 12.95 10.59 -33.09
CA ILE A 945 14.06 9.62 -33.20
C ILE A 945 14.54 9.53 -34.67
N GLN A 946 13.62 9.56 -35.64
CA GLN A 946 13.98 9.53 -37.07
C GLN A 946 14.79 10.79 -37.48
N GLU A 947 14.45 11.96 -36.92
CA GLU A 947 15.26 13.16 -37.16
C GLU A 947 16.71 13.03 -36.66
N ILE A 948 16.92 12.28 -35.54
CA ILE A 948 18.26 11.97 -35.02
C ILE A 948 18.98 10.99 -35.97
N LYS A 949 18.26 9.93 -36.41
CA LYS A 949 18.78 8.95 -37.38
C LYS A 949 19.22 9.63 -38.68
N ASP A 950 18.45 10.59 -39.17
CA ASP A 950 18.73 11.38 -40.40
C ASP A 950 19.85 12.42 -40.21
N GLY A 951 20.37 12.60 -39.01
CA GLY A 951 21.38 13.59 -38.69
C GLY A 951 20.87 15.04 -38.68
N LYS A 952 19.55 15.27 -38.66
CA LYS A 952 18.92 16.59 -38.55
C LYS A 952 19.06 17.17 -37.14
N LEU A 953 19.18 16.30 -36.13
CA LEU A 953 19.40 16.66 -34.74
C LEU A 953 20.63 15.94 -34.20
N PRO A 954 21.44 16.59 -33.31
CA PRO A 954 22.57 15.94 -32.64
C PRO A 954 22.13 14.81 -31.73
N LYS A 955 22.95 13.74 -31.60
CA LYS A 955 22.66 12.58 -30.74
C LYS A 955 22.60 12.92 -29.24
N ASP A 956 23.35 13.93 -28.80
CA ASP A 956 23.55 14.33 -27.41
C ASP A 956 22.78 15.57 -27.00
N ASN A 957 22.29 16.36 -27.96
CA ASN A 957 21.53 17.60 -27.69
C ASN A 957 20.28 17.67 -28.57
N ASN A 958 19.18 17.11 -28.11
CA ASN A 958 17.88 17.10 -28.78
C ASN A 958 16.75 17.04 -27.74
N MET A 959 15.48 17.14 -28.17
CA MET A 959 14.35 17.21 -27.25
C MET A 959 14.18 15.94 -26.43
N ILE A 960 14.58 14.76 -26.91
CA ILE A 960 14.47 13.51 -26.18
C ILE A 960 15.54 13.43 -25.08
N LYS A 961 16.76 13.86 -25.36
CA LYS A 961 17.88 13.90 -24.39
C LYS A 961 17.66 14.92 -23.29
N ASN A 962 17.08 16.05 -23.62
CA ASN A 962 16.91 17.16 -22.68
C ASN A 962 15.56 17.10 -21.93
N ALA A 963 14.71 16.12 -22.20
CA ALA A 963 13.46 15.90 -21.48
C ALA A 963 13.69 15.39 -20.05
N PRO A 964 12.80 15.72 -19.08
CA PRO A 964 11.63 16.57 -19.24
C PRO A 964 11.98 18.08 -19.17
N HIS A 965 11.21 18.91 -19.90
CA HIS A 965 11.41 20.35 -19.95
C HIS A 965 10.60 21.08 -18.89
N THR A 966 11.30 21.79 -18.00
CA THR A 966 10.70 22.58 -16.92
C THR A 966 10.40 24.01 -17.37
N ILE A 967 9.54 24.73 -16.66
CA ILE A 967 9.27 26.17 -16.91
C ILE A 967 10.58 26.98 -16.91
N GLU A 968 11.49 26.71 -15.99
CA GLU A 968 12.73 27.45 -15.86
C GLU A 968 13.69 27.16 -17.01
N SER A 969 13.75 25.95 -17.52
CA SER A 969 14.55 25.67 -18.73
C SER A 969 14.08 26.46 -19.95
N LEU A 970 12.82 26.92 -19.96
CA LEU A 970 12.21 27.71 -21.01
C LEU A 970 12.39 29.23 -20.86
N THR A 971 12.47 29.71 -19.62
CA THR A 971 12.57 31.13 -19.29
C THR A 971 14.01 31.60 -19.28
N GLY A 972 14.99 30.70 -19.20
CA GLY A 972 16.42 30.96 -19.31
C GLY A 972 16.90 31.15 -20.76
N GLU A 973 18.21 31.21 -20.95
CA GLU A 973 18.84 31.17 -22.26
C GLU A 973 18.49 29.86 -23.00
N TRP A 974 18.32 29.96 -24.33
CA TRP A 974 17.97 28.79 -25.14
C TRP A 974 19.00 28.61 -26.27
N ASP A 975 19.94 27.73 -26.03
CA ASP A 975 21.03 27.37 -26.93
C ASP A 975 20.81 26.02 -27.65
N ARG A 976 19.57 25.46 -27.57
CA ARG A 976 19.23 24.15 -28.10
C ARG A 976 18.88 24.19 -29.60
N PRO A 977 19.18 23.10 -30.38
CA PRO A 977 18.95 23.10 -31.84
C PRO A 977 17.49 22.87 -32.26
N TYR A 978 16.55 23.06 -31.34
CA TYR A 978 15.09 22.95 -31.54
C TYR A 978 14.36 24.08 -30.81
N SER A 979 13.13 24.37 -31.22
CA SER A 979 12.37 25.48 -30.63
C SER A 979 11.81 25.15 -29.24
N ARG A 980 11.64 26.20 -28.40
CA ARG A 980 10.93 26.07 -27.10
C ARG A 980 9.55 25.48 -27.28
N GLU A 981 8.83 25.83 -28.33
CA GLU A 981 7.50 25.33 -28.63
C GLU A 981 7.48 23.81 -28.85
N ARG A 982 8.41 23.29 -29.70
CA ARG A 982 8.56 21.83 -29.89
C ARG A 982 8.95 21.11 -28.61
N ALA A 983 9.71 21.74 -27.72
CA ALA A 983 10.09 21.18 -26.43
C ALA A 983 8.87 20.84 -25.59
N VAL A 984 7.92 21.77 -25.45
CA VAL A 984 6.85 21.68 -24.43
C VAL A 984 5.46 21.53 -24.99
N TYR A 985 5.21 21.86 -26.23
CA TYR A 985 3.92 21.66 -26.92
C TYR A 985 4.08 20.80 -28.16
N PRO A 986 4.58 19.55 -28.00
CA PRO A 986 4.74 18.63 -29.13
C PRO A 986 3.41 18.30 -29.82
N VAL A 987 2.29 18.47 -29.13
CA VAL A 987 0.92 18.40 -29.69
C VAL A 987 0.12 19.65 -29.28
N PRO A 988 -0.75 20.15 -30.16
CA PRO A 988 -1.52 21.38 -29.92
C PRO A 988 -2.43 21.30 -28.66
N ALA A 989 -2.96 20.14 -28.35
CA ALA A 989 -3.86 19.90 -27.21
C ALA A 989 -3.21 20.26 -25.86
N LEU A 990 -1.89 20.12 -25.73
CA LEU A 990 -1.16 20.47 -24.51
C LEU A 990 -1.17 21.97 -24.17
N ARG A 991 -1.51 22.84 -25.14
CA ARG A 991 -1.65 24.28 -24.84
C ARG A 991 -2.83 24.55 -23.88
N ALA A 992 -3.86 23.72 -23.92
CA ALA A 992 -5.02 23.86 -23.06
C ALA A 992 -4.80 23.25 -21.66
N ASN A 993 -4.04 22.14 -21.59
CA ASN A 993 -3.86 21.43 -20.33
C ASN A 993 -2.46 20.77 -20.28
N LYS A 994 -1.45 21.56 -19.88
CA LYS A 994 -0.05 21.11 -19.74
C LYS A 994 0.29 20.83 -18.30
N PHE A 995 0.74 19.61 -18.02
CA PHE A 995 1.49 19.31 -16.79
C PHE A 995 2.93 19.84 -16.93
N TRP A 996 3.37 20.63 -15.98
CA TRP A 996 4.72 21.16 -15.92
C TRP A 996 5.57 20.36 -14.92
N PRO A 997 6.58 19.59 -15.37
CA PRO A 997 7.46 18.90 -14.46
C PRO A 997 8.20 19.89 -13.55
N PRO A 998 8.19 19.67 -12.22
CA PRO A 998 8.81 20.62 -11.27
C PRO A 998 10.33 20.61 -11.33
N VAL A 999 10.93 19.50 -11.77
CA VAL A 999 12.38 19.31 -11.89
C VAL A 999 12.71 18.70 -13.25
N SER A 1000 13.92 18.96 -13.74
CA SER A 1000 14.46 18.29 -14.91
C SER A 1000 15.00 16.89 -14.54
N ARG A 1001 15.73 16.24 -15.45
CA ARG A 1001 16.29 14.89 -15.22
C ARG A 1001 17.13 14.84 -13.95
N ILE A 1002 16.83 13.89 -13.06
CA ILE A 1002 17.51 13.76 -11.76
C ILE A 1002 18.86 13.08 -11.91
N ASP A 1003 19.86 13.57 -11.17
CA ASP A 1003 21.21 12.99 -11.05
C ASP A 1003 21.20 11.89 -9.96
N ASP A 1004 20.88 10.66 -10.38
CA ASP A 1004 20.85 9.51 -9.48
C ASP A 1004 22.24 9.18 -8.88
N VAL A 1005 23.30 9.37 -9.67
CA VAL A 1005 24.68 9.06 -9.23
C VAL A 1005 25.11 9.99 -8.11
N PHE A 1006 24.75 11.28 -8.21
CA PHE A 1006 25.04 12.24 -7.14
C PHE A 1006 24.29 11.85 -5.85
N GLY A 1007 22.99 11.55 -5.94
CA GLY A 1007 22.17 11.16 -4.79
C GLY A 1007 22.65 9.89 -4.09
N ASP A 1008 23.14 8.88 -4.85
CA ASP A 1008 23.65 7.64 -4.27
C ASP A 1008 25.01 7.83 -3.55
N ARG A 1009 25.80 8.79 -4.01
CA ARG A 1009 27.09 9.13 -3.37
C ARG A 1009 26.93 10.03 -2.16
N ASN A 1010 25.87 10.83 -2.11
CA ASN A 1010 25.60 11.85 -1.09
C ASN A 1010 24.23 11.58 -0.47
N LEU A 1011 24.11 10.49 0.29
CA LEU A 1011 22.82 10.05 0.84
C LEU A 1011 22.33 11.01 1.95
N VAL A 1012 21.30 11.78 1.67
CA VAL A 1012 20.56 12.64 2.61
C VAL A 1012 19.10 12.19 2.62
N CYS A 1013 18.57 11.82 3.78
CA CYS A 1013 17.24 11.21 3.92
C CYS A 1013 16.35 11.93 4.94
N GLU A 1014 16.49 13.23 5.06
CA GLU A 1014 15.73 14.09 5.95
C GLU A 1014 15.49 15.47 5.34
N CYS A 1015 14.49 16.19 5.85
CA CYS A 1015 14.22 17.57 5.48
C CYS A 1015 15.41 18.46 5.87
N GLY A 1016 15.66 19.52 5.09
CA GLY A 1016 16.68 20.50 5.38
C GLY A 1016 16.50 21.21 6.73
N SER A 1017 17.61 21.68 7.27
CA SER A 1017 17.63 22.50 8.49
C SER A 1017 17.08 23.91 8.22
N VAL A 1018 16.87 24.69 9.28
CA VAL A 1018 16.43 26.10 9.15
C VAL A 1018 17.41 26.90 8.33
N GLU A 1019 18.70 26.63 8.48
CA GLU A 1019 19.79 27.30 7.75
C GLU A 1019 19.78 27.02 6.24
N GLU A 1020 19.32 25.83 5.83
CA GLU A 1020 19.21 25.47 4.41
C GLU A 1020 18.02 26.15 3.70
N TYR A 1021 17.07 26.68 4.45
CA TYR A 1021 15.89 27.41 3.95
C TYR A 1021 16.02 28.93 4.11
N ALA A 1022 17.01 29.42 4.83
CA ALA A 1022 17.30 30.85 5.02
C ALA A 1022 18.16 31.40 3.90
#